data_1a3c56180c22a010b73423baa4129c20
#
_entry.id   1a3c56180c22a010b73423baa4129c20
#
_cell.length_a   1.000
_cell.length_b   1.000
_cell.length_c   1.000
_cell.angle_alpha   90.00
_cell.angle_beta   90.00
_cell.angle_gamma   90.00
#
_symmetry.space_group_name_H-M   'P 1'
#
loop_
_entity.id
_entity.type
_entity.pdbx_description
1 polymer ?
#
loop_
_entity_poly.entity_id
_entity_poly.type
_entity_poly.pdbx_seq_one_letter_code
_entity_poly.pdbx_strand_id
1 'polypeptide(L)'
;PLWRRLSEDAARGVTVFQRSGATVAAAPVVKEPPSARLAPRAAAPAAASAGALSAPVIAQVVAPARPTVVRRPWLRAHLLRVVITALMLLAITVALIPAPSLAYHNTLALAESGVAHLKTAEADFKTLSANPTNLATIDAAQQQLQLAHDDFFQLQMRLALASPAALIPGLSGKLASANKLVPLAVDGTQAGVLGCDALKTLVRGLKNPLGTSGGLTSADMNQIISDVDQITTLYGQMEPRLANLTPGDLSLDPRLAPLVDQLRSKLPQITQMVNDVDGVAHALPQLLGVGAPATYLVLVLDSSELRPTGGFIGNFGALTLDGGRLQPGFHISDVTLIDSSVKFASAPYQQFIPIPSKYSWLNAVFVDPHGNSWSLRDSNLDPNYPTAAQYALDLYPLLLPDARKNLGAQQSSLQLYDPAQSGQFAGVITLSLGIFEEALKITGPISVPEFHETVTSSNFVSKIHSYALGAKATGPDNKACGQTSCAKTFTSAVVSAFMTKVKSNLSQYVGQMGKLLYASLRTKDVEVYLTPTAGEHMLRDLNLSAEVAAPPTGDTVYEVEANVGANKDNYFLKYKMADQITLDGAGDATHKLAWSYTWPNDPATLKETFAAGGPDYSSYVRVFTPPRAKFIAQQNLIGFGTGGEFERKVFHGSVGASYASTSSYGLSWKVPNVVTHDSSGYHYHLTFQREAGIVWPLHVVVTLPKCAVLQGDPVTSGLTAQDHIAVANNVVSMSGPLTMDAQIEINYTCSPYAGTASPTSVTSQALRAGRWSVVAARLGYGNTRLAGD
;
A
#
# COMPACT_ATOMS: atom_id res chain seq x y z
N PRO A 1 5.42 30.93 -3.04
CA PRO A 1 4.97 29.55 -3.12
C PRO A 1 4.31 29.06 -1.83
N LEU A 2 5.06 28.80 -0.71
CA LEU A 2 4.47 28.32 0.55
C LEU A 2 3.50 29.33 1.16
N TRP A 3 3.87 30.60 1.24
CA TRP A 3 3.02 31.67 1.75
C TRP A 3 1.69 31.80 1.01
N ARG A 4 1.72 31.63 -0.30
CA ARG A 4 0.50 31.67 -1.12
C ARG A 4 -0.41 30.47 -0.81
N ARG A 5 0.15 29.27 -0.67
CA ARG A 5 -0.62 28.07 -0.28
C ARG A 5 -1.16 28.16 1.15
N LEU A 6 -0.34 28.61 2.10
CA LEU A 6 -0.79 28.82 3.48
C LEU A 6 -1.90 29.88 3.59
N SER A 7 -1.83 30.94 2.77
CA SER A 7 -2.89 31.96 2.72
C SER A 7 -4.16 31.46 2.03
N GLU A 8 -4.04 30.61 1.01
CA GLU A 8 -5.18 29.99 0.34
C GLU A 8 -5.89 28.97 1.26
N ASP A 9 -5.11 28.20 2.04
CA ASP A 9 -5.64 27.27 3.04
C ASP A 9 -6.32 28.02 4.21
N ALA A 10 -5.75 29.13 4.65
CA ALA A 10 -6.38 30.01 5.64
C ALA A 10 -7.68 30.67 5.13
N ALA A 11 -7.72 31.05 3.86
CA ALA A 11 -8.92 31.65 3.24
C ALA A 11 -10.06 30.64 3.07
N ARG A 12 -9.75 29.35 2.83
CA ARG A 12 -10.78 28.27 2.76
C ARG A 12 -11.40 27.95 4.10
N GLY A 13 -10.65 28.13 5.22
CA GLY A 13 -11.15 27.92 6.59
C GLY A 13 -12.10 29.02 7.10
N VAL A 14 -12.03 30.22 6.52
CA VAL A 14 -12.81 31.36 6.99
C VAL A 14 -14.25 31.42 6.45
N THR A 15 -14.56 30.64 5.40
CA THR A 15 -15.89 30.74 4.75
C THR A 15 -17.03 30.00 5.49
N VAL A 16 -16.76 29.34 6.62
CA VAL A 16 -17.77 28.53 7.36
C VAL A 16 -18.29 29.25 8.62
N PHE A 17 -17.71 30.41 9.04
CA PHE A 17 -18.07 31.08 10.29
C PHE A 17 -18.54 32.53 10.13
N GLN A 18 -19.32 32.85 9.11
CA GLN A 18 -20.05 34.13 9.10
C GLN A 18 -21.55 33.92 8.96
N ARG A 19 -22.23 33.50 10.05
CA ARG A 19 -23.62 33.86 10.38
C ARG A 19 -23.99 33.39 11.77
N SER A 20 -23.65 34.20 12.77
CA SER A 20 -24.57 34.50 13.92
C SER A 20 -23.92 35.62 14.78
N GLY A 21 -24.44 36.79 14.63
CA GLY A 21 -24.10 37.87 15.52
C GLY A 21 -24.78 37.65 16.87
N ALA A 22 -24.00 37.60 17.93
CA ALA A 22 -24.45 37.86 19.29
C ALA A 22 -23.25 38.42 20.05
N THR A 23 -23.35 39.69 20.38
CA THR A 23 -22.52 40.42 21.34
C THR A 23 -22.60 39.74 22.69
N VAL A 24 -21.48 39.32 23.25
CA VAL A 24 -21.36 38.90 24.64
C VAL A 24 -20.40 39.84 25.37
N ALA A 25 -20.92 40.44 26.40
CA ALA A 25 -20.24 41.35 27.31
C ALA A 25 -19.19 40.62 28.17
N ALA A 26 -18.13 41.34 28.52
CA ALA A 26 -17.08 40.90 29.40
C ALA A 26 -17.61 40.60 30.80
N ALA A 27 -17.19 39.47 31.40
CA ALA A 27 -17.38 39.13 32.78
C ALA A 27 -16.04 38.92 33.52
N PRO A 28 -15.95 39.13 34.81
CA PRO A 28 -14.72 39.49 35.50
C PRO A 28 -13.92 38.30 36.03
N VAL A 29 -12.64 38.56 36.25
CA VAL A 29 -11.62 37.75 36.90
C VAL A 29 -12.06 37.30 38.31
N VAL A 30 -12.06 35.98 38.56
CA VAL A 30 -12.17 35.41 39.91
C VAL A 30 -10.87 34.67 40.25
N LYS A 31 -10.31 35.05 41.41
CA LYS A 31 -9.10 34.51 42.03
C LYS A 31 -9.34 33.11 42.58
N GLU A 32 -8.30 32.28 42.48
CA GLU A 32 -8.18 31.01 43.20
C GLU A 32 -8.19 31.15 44.70
N PRO A 33 -8.65 30.13 45.45
CA PRO A 33 -8.11 29.82 46.76
C PRO A 33 -7.53 28.38 46.86
N PRO A 34 -6.75 28.10 47.91
CA PRO A 34 -5.67 27.14 47.92
C PRO A 34 -6.06 25.73 48.38
N SER A 35 -5.17 24.82 48.03
CA SER A 35 -5.10 23.39 48.36
C SER A 35 -5.43 23.01 49.80
N ALA A 36 -6.21 21.94 49.97
CA ALA A 36 -6.30 21.18 51.23
C ALA A 36 -6.10 19.68 50.94
N ARG A 37 -5.06 19.15 51.56
CA ARG A 37 -4.78 17.72 51.71
C ARG A 37 -5.84 17.06 52.57
N LEU A 38 -6.30 15.87 52.19
CA LEU A 38 -6.82 14.89 53.17
C LEU A 38 -6.42 13.45 52.77
N ALA A 39 -5.91 12.79 53.77
CA ALA A 39 -5.38 11.44 53.75
C ALA A 39 -6.49 10.38 53.97
N PRO A 40 -6.16 9.05 53.98
CA PRO A 40 -7.01 7.95 53.52
C PRO A 40 -7.89 7.37 54.63
N ARG A 41 -8.96 6.71 54.24
CA ARG A 41 -9.69 5.85 55.14
C ARG A 41 -10.11 4.53 54.51
N ALA A 42 -9.97 3.50 55.32
CA ALA A 42 -9.93 2.09 55.06
C ALA A 42 -11.32 1.39 54.86
N ALA A 43 -11.22 0.29 54.15
CA ALA A 43 -11.83 -1.07 54.25
C ALA A 43 -13.34 -1.26 54.53
N ALA A 44 -13.96 -1.92 53.57
CA ALA A 44 -14.77 -3.20 53.55
C ALA A 44 -16.05 -3.29 54.37
N PRO A 45 -16.96 -4.30 54.16
CA PRO A 45 -17.06 -5.37 53.15
C PRO A 45 -18.49 -5.62 52.60
N ALA A 46 -18.50 -6.44 51.52
CA ALA A 46 -19.45 -7.49 51.14
C ALA A 46 -20.97 -7.30 51.18
N ALA A 47 -21.62 -7.59 50.05
CA ALA A 47 -22.56 -8.71 49.89
C ALA A 47 -23.10 -8.80 48.44
N ALA A 48 -22.87 -9.94 47.86
CA ALA A 48 -23.54 -10.78 46.89
C ALA A 48 -24.93 -10.37 46.35
N SER A 49 -25.11 -10.45 45.05
CA SER A 49 -26.14 -11.28 44.46
C SER A 49 -25.85 -11.62 42.98
N ALA A 50 -26.01 -12.86 42.66
CA ALA A 50 -25.77 -13.51 41.40
C ALA A 50 -26.82 -13.16 40.34
N GLY A 51 -26.38 -12.97 39.12
CA GLY A 51 -27.23 -13.02 37.92
C GLY A 51 -26.42 -13.67 36.81
N ALA A 52 -26.57 -14.98 36.71
CA ALA A 52 -25.95 -15.77 35.66
C ALA A 52 -26.60 -15.48 34.32
N LEU A 53 -25.79 -15.06 33.36
CA LEU A 53 -26.10 -15.17 31.94
C LEU A 53 -25.09 -16.10 31.29
N SER A 54 -25.66 -17.23 30.84
CA SER A 54 -25.01 -18.39 30.22
C SER A 54 -24.19 -18.00 29.00
N ALA A 55 -22.91 -18.34 29.00
CA ALA A 55 -22.07 -18.35 27.80
C ALA A 55 -22.44 -19.60 26.95
N PRO A 56 -22.46 -19.51 25.62
CA PRO A 56 -22.58 -20.70 24.79
C PRO A 56 -21.26 -21.48 24.79
N VAL A 57 -21.40 -22.77 24.99
CA VAL A 57 -20.35 -23.79 24.94
C VAL A 57 -19.73 -23.79 23.53
N ILE A 58 -18.46 -23.45 23.41
CA ILE A 58 -17.67 -23.65 22.19
C ILE A 58 -17.21 -25.10 22.19
N ALA A 59 -17.78 -25.88 21.27
CA ALA A 59 -17.33 -27.24 21.00
C ALA A 59 -15.89 -27.20 20.45
N GLN A 60 -14.96 -27.90 21.07
CA GLN A 60 -13.62 -28.16 20.57
C GLN A 60 -13.73 -28.97 19.28
N VAL A 61 -13.42 -28.33 18.16
CA VAL A 61 -13.18 -29.00 16.87
C VAL A 61 -11.70 -29.38 16.80
N VAL A 62 -11.49 -30.68 16.72
CA VAL A 62 -10.18 -31.33 16.51
C VAL A 62 -9.57 -30.79 15.22
N ALA A 63 -8.35 -30.29 15.30
CA ALA A 63 -7.60 -29.73 14.18
C ALA A 63 -7.29 -30.81 13.13
N PRO A 64 -7.65 -30.64 11.87
CA PRO A 64 -7.13 -31.47 10.80
C PRO A 64 -5.69 -31.05 10.43
N ALA A 65 -4.92 -32.05 10.05
CA ALA A 65 -3.51 -31.95 9.71
C ALA A 65 -3.21 -30.82 8.69
N ARG A 66 -2.13 -30.10 8.94
CA ARG A 66 -1.63 -28.98 8.11
C ARG A 66 -1.36 -29.44 6.67
N PRO A 67 -2.02 -28.85 5.66
CA PRO A 67 -1.55 -29.00 4.29
C PRO A 67 -0.30 -28.14 4.10
N THR A 68 0.72 -28.72 3.54
CA THR A 68 1.94 -28.05 3.09
C THR A 68 1.58 -27.02 2.02
N VAL A 69 1.65 -25.73 2.37
CA VAL A 69 1.34 -24.63 1.45
C VAL A 69 2.49 -24.43 0.49
N VAL A 70 2.33 -24.87 -0.74
CA VAL A 70 3.21 -24.56 -1.86
C VAL A 70 2.99 -23.10 -2.25
N ARG A 71 4.01 -22.28 -2.00
CA ARG A 71 4.04 -20.85 -2.35
C ARG A 71 4.08 -20.67 -3.87
N ARG A 72 3.21 -19.87 -4.42
CA ARG A 72 3.21 -19.48 -5.84
C ARG A 72 3.21 -17.94 -5.97
N PRO A 73 4.13 -17.35 -6.74
CA PRO A 73 4.07 -15.94 -7.16
C PRO A 73 2.95 -15.82 -8.22
N TRP A 74 1.87 -15.10 -7.90
CA TRP A 74 0.56 -15.50 -8.40
C TRP A 74 -0.02 -14.64 -9.53
N LEU A 75 0.23 -13.35 -9.60
CA LEU A 75 -0.48 -12.50 -10.56
C LEU A 75 0.11 -12.55 -11.98
N ARG A 76 1.43 -12.40 -12.12
CA ARG A 76 2.08 -12.35 -13.43
C ARG A 76 2.11 -13.71 -14.12
N ALA A 77 2.29 -14.79 -13.37
CA ALA A 77 2.32 -16.14 -13.92
C ALA A 77 0.94 -16.66 -14.39
N HIS A 78 -0.17 -16.20 -13.81
CA HIS A 78 -1.50 -16.63 -14.24
C HIS A 78 -2.02 -15.90 -15.46
N LEU A 79 -1.75 -14.62 -15.60
CA LEU A 79 -2.17 -13.86 -16.77
C LEU A 79 -1.44 -14.33 -18.02
N LEU A 80 -0.12 -14.49 -17.89
CA LEU A 80 0.69 -15.09 -18.94
C LEU A 80 0.25 -16.52 -19.26
N ARG A 81 -0.13 -17.33 -18.25
CA ARG A 81 -0.70 -18.67 -18.48
C ARG A 81 -2.01 -18.65 -19.22
N VAL A 82 -2.92 -17.73 -18.91
CA VAL A 82 -4.21 -17.63 -19.61
C VAL A 82 -3.98 -17.25 -21.07
N VAL A 83 -3.12 -16.26 -21.33
CA VAL A 83 -2.75 -15.87 -22.70
C VAL A 83 -2.07 -17.04 -23.43
N ILE A 84 -1.06 -17.66 -22.83
CA ILE A 84 -0.36 -18.80 -23.43
C ILE A 84 -1.29 -20.00 -23.62
N THR A 85 -2.18 -20.31 -22.67
CA THR A 85 -3.14 -21.41 -22.81
C THR A 85 -4.19 -21.13 -23.88
N ALA A 86 -4.64 -19.88 -24.02
CA ALA A 86 -5.53 -19.45 -25.10
C ALA A 86 -4.83 -19.58 -26.47
N LEU A 87 -3.58 -19.13 -26.56
CA LEU A 87 -2.75 -19.27 -27.78
C LEU A 87 -2.45 -20.75 -28.12
N MET A 88 -2.22 -21.59 -27.09
CA MET A 88 -2.00 -23.04 -27.30
C MET A 88 -3.23 -23.75 -27.87
N LEU A 89 -4.42 -23.45 -27.36
CA LEU A 89 -5.64 -24.09 -27.82
C LEU A 89 -6.05 -23.57 -29.19
N LEU A 90 -5.70 -22.32 -29.48
CA LEU A 90 -5.84 -21.74 -30.80
C LEU A 90 -5.11 -22.52 -31.87
N ALA A 91 -3.88 -22.92 -31.61
CA ALA A 91 -3.08 -23.69 -32.55
C ALA A 91 -3.60 -25.15 -32.72
N ILE A 92 -4.13 -25.77 -31.66
CA ILE A 92 -4.75 -27.10 -31.74
C ILE A 92 -5.98 -27.09 -32.65
N THR A 93 -6.73 -25.96 -32.74
CA THR A 93 -7.92 -25.88 -33.58
C THR A 93 -7.63 -25.76 -35.05
N VAL A 94 -6.53 -25.11 -35.42
CA VAL A 94 -6.04 -25.12 -36.81
C VAL A 94 -5.63 -26.54 -37.22
N ALA A 95 -5.19 -27.39 -36.29
CA ALA A 95 -4.82 -28.78 -36.45
C ALA A 95 -5.97 -29.72 -36.87
N LEU A 96 -7.22 -29.32 -36.69
CA LEU A 96 -8.38 -30.18 -36.97
C LEU A 96 -9.00 -29.96 -38.34
N ILE A 97 -8.32 -29.29 -39.30
CA ILE A 97 -8.83 -29.08 -40.65
C ILE A 97 -8.52 -30.32 -41.51
N PRO A 98 -9.47 -31.16 -41.87
CA PRO A 98 -9.21 -32.31 -42.77
C PRO A 98 -9.03 -31.81 -44.20
N ALA A 99 -7.84 -31.88 -44.74
CA ALA A 99 -7.56 -31.69 -46.15
C ALA A 99 -6.58 -32.78 -46.65
N PRO A 100 -6.78 -33.35 -47.79
CA PRO A 100 -5.94 -34.40 -48.33
C PRO A 100 -4.74 -33.79 -49.02
N SER A 101 -3.62 -33.59 -48.33
CA SER A 101 -2.32 -33.38 -48.96
C SER A 101 -1.20 -33.16 -47.93
N LEU A 102 0.06 -33.31 -48.35
CA LEU A 102 1.27 -32.92 -47.64
C LEU A 102 1.24 -31.47 -47.09
N ALA A 103 0.52 -30.57 -47.73
CA ALA A 103 0.34 -29.19 -47.30
C ALA A 103 -0.42 -29.07 -45.99
N TYR A 104 -1.37 -29.95 -45.70
CA TYR A 104 -2.11 -29.97 -44.44
C TYR A 104 -1.25 -30.40 -43.26
N HIS A 105 -0.50 -31.51 -43.41
CA HIS A 105 0.39 -31.97 -42.33
C HIS A 105 1.44 -30.91 -41.94
N ASN A 106 1.98 -30.18 -42.92
CA ASN A 106 2.95 -29.12 -42.66
C ASN A 106 2.33 -27.88 -41.99
N THR A 107 1.05 -27.61 -42.24
CA THR A 107 0.33 -26.49 -41.62
C THR A 107 -0.05 -26.82 -40.17
N LEU A 108 -0.44 -28.09 -39.96
CA LEU A 108 -0.68 -28.62 -38.62
C LEU A 108 0.59 -28.61 -37.76
N ALA A 109 1.71 -29.08 -38.31
CA ALA A 109 2.99 -29.11 -37.64
C ALA A 109 3.46 -27.72 -37.18
N LEU A 110 3.21 -26.66 -37.96
CA LEU A 110 3.51 -25.26 -37.52
C LEU A 110 2.68 -24.86 -36.32
N ALA A 111 1.37 -25.17 -36.31
CA ALA A 111 0.51 -24.86 -35.16
C ALA A 111 0.96 -25.59 -33.90
N GLU A 112 1.28 -26.88 -34.00
CA GLU A 112 1.77 -27.72 -32.90
C GLU A 112 3.16 -27.25 -32.39
N SER A 113 4.06 -26.86 -33.29
CA SER A 113 5.38 -26.34 -33.01
C SER A 113 5.27 -25.00 -32.25
N GLY A 114 4.50 -24.04 -32.75
CA GLY A 114 4.29 -22.77 -32.11
C GLY A 114 3.72 -22.92 -30.67
N VAL A 115 2.78 -23.85 -30.47
CA VAL A 115 2.27 -24.21 -29.14
C VAL A 115 3.34 -24.80 -28.25
N ALA A 116 4.18 -25.70 -28.76
CA ALA A 116 5.25 -26.29 -27.97
C ALA A 116 6.26 -25.24 -27.50
N HIS A 117 6.61 -24.28 -28.35
CA HIS A 117 7.45 -23.15 -28.01
C HIS A 117 6.82 -22.25 -26.95
N LEU A 118 5.51 -21.95 -27.05
CA LEU A 118 4.79 -21.20 -26.01
C LEU A 118 4.78 -21.89 -24.64
N LYS A 119 4.63 -23.23 -24.62
CA LYS A 119 4.71 -24.01 -23.37
C LYS A 119 6.08 -23.91 -22.73
N THR A 120 7.14 -23.96 -23.55
CA THR A 120 8.51 -23.82 -23.06
C THR A 120 8.73 -22.40 -22.51
N ALA A 121 8.30 -21.36 -23.24
CA ALA A 121 8.35 -20.00 -22.78
C ALA A 121 7.59 -19.80 -21.44
N GLU A 122 6.41 -20.42 -21.29
CA GLU A 122 5.68 -20.41 -20.01
C GLU A 122 6.50 -20.99 -18.85
N ALA A 123 7.22 -22.09 -19.07
CA ALA A 123 8.08 -22.71 -18.07
C ALA A 123 9.26 -21.79 -17.70
N ASP A 124 9.85 -21.11 -18.69
CA ASP A 124 10.92 -20.13 -18.47
C ASP A 124 10.40 -18.93 -17.67
N PHE A 125 9.23 -18.40 -17.98
CA PHE A 125 8.61 -17.32 -17.20
C PHE A 125 8.24 -17.74 -15.76
N LYS A 126 7.88 -18.98 -15.52
CA LYS A 126 7.71 -19.52 -14.15
C LYS A 126 9.03 -19.48 -13.37
N THR A 127 10.11 -19.85 -14.02
CA THR A 127 11.47 -19.78 -13.44
C THR A 127 11.88 -18.34 -13.21
N LEU A 128 11.62 -17.45 -14.18
CA LEU A 128 11.88 -16.03 -14.10
C LEU A 128 11.11 -15.37 -12.94
N SER A 129 9.90 -15.82 -12.61
CA SER A 129 9.14 -15.31 -11.48
C SER A 129 9.84 -15.52 -10.12
N ALA A 130 10.69 -16.52 -10.01
CA ALA A 130 11.53 -16.75 -8.83
C ALA A 130 12.78 -15.85 -8.83
N ASN A 131 13.38 -15.63 -9.99
CA ASN A 131 14.55 -14.77 -10.17
C ASN A 131 14.38 -13.85 -11.40
N PRO A 132 13.70 -12.69 -11.25
CA PRO A 132 13.31 -11.80 -12.36
C PRO A 132 14.49 -11.10 -13.05
N THR A 133 15.69 -11.17 -12.50
CA THR A 133 16.90 -10.54 -13.05
C THR A 133 17.82 -11.51 -13.77
N ASN A 134 17.41 -12.77 -13.94
CA ASN A 134 18.20 -13.78 -14.65
C ASN A 134 18.12 -13.58 -16.17
N LEU A 135 19.12 -12.93 -16.73
CA LEU A 135 19.21 -12.66 -18.18
C LEU A 135 19.16 -13.92 -19.04
N ALA A 136 19.81 -15.00 -18.61
CA ALA A 136 19.80 -16.25 -19.37
C ALA A 136 18.39 -16.85 -19.48
N THR A 137 17.58 -16.76 -18.42
CA THR A 137 16.18 -17.22 -18.45
C THR A 137 15.31 -16.30 -19.32
N ILE A 138 15.58 -14.97 -19.31
CA ILE A 138 14.87 -14.02 -20.19
C ILE A 138 15.21 -14.30 -21.64
N ASP A 139 16.49 -14.53 -21.97
CA ASP A 139 16.94 -14.87 -23.32
C ASP A 139 16.33 -16.20 -23.82
N ALA A 140 16.24 -17.22 -22.95
CA ALA A 140 15.60 -18.49 -23.28
C ALA A 140 14.11 -18.30 -23.58
N ALA A 141 13.37 -17.57 -22.72
CA ALA A 141 11.96 -17.26 -22.92
C ALA A 141 11.74 -16.48 -24.23
N GLN A 142 12.57 -15.48 -24.51
CA GLN A 142 12.49 -14.70 -25.73
C GLN A 142 12.72 -15.56 -26.98
N GLN A 143 13.72 -16.43 -26.96
CA GLN A 143 13.99 -17.33 -28.08
C GLN A 143 12.79 -18.24 -28.37
N GLN A 144 12.15 -18.79 -27.35
CA GLN A 144 10.94 -19.60 -27.51
C GLN A 144 9.77 -18.79 -28.05
N LEU A 145 9.58 -17.54 -27.59
CA LEU A 145 8.56 -16.66 -28.13
C LEU A 145 8.81 -16.28 -29.60
N GLN A 146 10.06 -16.05 -29.96
CA GLN A 146 10.45 -15.77 -31.36
C GLN A 146 10.16 -16.97 -32.28
N LEU A 147 10.52 -18.18 -31.86
CA LEU A 147 10.20 -19.41 -32.60
C LEU A 147 8.68 -19.60 -32.73
N ALA A 148 7.93 -19.36 -31.68
CA ALA A 148 6.46 -19.41 -31.72
C ALA A 148 5.87 -18.35 -32.66
N HIS A 149 6.41 -17.14 -32.65
CA HIS A 149 6.03 -16.07 -33.56
C HIS A 149 6.26 -16.44 -35.00
N ASP A 150 7.45 -16.97 -35.33
CA ASP A 150 7.81 -17.37 -36.66
C ASP A 150 6.89 -18.49 -37.18
N ASP A 151 6.57 -19.47 -36.35
CA ASP A 151 5.64 -20.54 -36.66
C ASP A 151 4.23 -20.05 -36.95
N PHE A 152 3.69 -19.16 -36.07
CA PHE A 152 2.36 -18.58 -36.25
C PHE A 152 2.28 -17.62 -37.44
N PHE A 153 3.33 -16.85 -37.67
CA PHE A 153 3.43 -15.98 -38.85
C PHE A 153 3.43 -16.79 -40.17
N GLN A 154 4.24 -17.84 -40.23
CA GLN A 154 4.21 -18.77 -41.38
C GLN A 154 2.83 -19.45 -41.56
N LEU A 155 2.17 -19.81 -40.44
CA LEU A 155 0.81 -20.31 -40.43
C LEU A 155 -0.18 -19.30 -41.00
N GLN A 156 -0.09 -18.05 -40.59
CA GLN A 156 -0.92 -16.94 -41.07
C GLN A 156 -0.75 -16.75 -42.61
N MET A 157 0.49 -16.78 -43.09
CA MET A 157 0.78 -16.66 -44.52
C MET A 157 0.19 -17.81 -45.32
N ARG A 158 0.27 -19.04 -44.79
CA ARG A 158 -0.35 -20.21 -45.46
C ARG A 158 -1.87 -20.15 -45.47
N LEU A 159 -2.49 -19.67 -44.39
CA LEU A 159 -3.94 -19.48 -44.34
C LEU A 159 -4.42 -18.40 -45.31
N ALA A 160 -3.67 -17.32 -45.50
CA ALA A 160 -3.96 -16.31 -46.52
C ALA A 160 -3.97 -16.89 -47.95
N LEU A 161 -2.99 -17.77 -48.25
CA LEU A 161 -2.92 -18.47 -49.53
C LEU A 161 -4.03 -19.54 -49.72
N ALA A 162 -4.58 -20.05 -48.61
CA ALA A 162 -5.67 -21.03 -48.62
C ALA A 162 -7.06 -20.40 -48.80
N SER A 163 -7.18 -19.08 -48.95
CA SER A 163 -8.44 -18.37 -49.11
C SER A 163 -9.41 -18.94 -50.16
N PRO A 164 -8.94 -19.49 -51.32
CA PRO A 164 -9.83 -20.15 -52.30
C PRO A 164 -10.52 -21.41 -51.77
N ALA A 165 -9.94 -22.07 -50.75
CA ALA A 165 -10.52 -23.24 -50.11
C ALA A 165 -11.80 -22.94 -49.29
N ALA A 166 -12.09 -21.65 -49.03
CA ALA A 166 -13.31 -21.19 -48.38
C ALA A 166 -14.58 -21.50 -49.24
N LEU A 167 -14.40 -21.81 -50.51
CA LEU A 167 -15.51 -22.23 -51.41
C LEU A 167 -15.91 -23.70 -51.20
N ILE A 168 -15.15 -24.47 -50.41
CA ILE A 168 -15.44 -25.88 -50.13
C ILE A 168 -16.42 -26.01 -48.98
N PRO A 169 -17.58 -26.63 -49.12
CA PRO A 169 -18.54 -26.83 -48.02
C PRO A 169 -17.89 -27.54 -46.84
N GLY A 170 -18.08 -27.01 -45.63
CA GLY A 170 -17.49 -27.53 -44.38
C GLY A 170 -16.08 -27.02 -44.03
N LEU A 171 -15.36 -26.39 -44.99
CA LEU A 171 -14.07 -25.74 -44.69
C LEU A 171 -14.19 -24.23 -44.43
N SER A 172 -15.17 -23.57 -45.00
CA SER A 172 -15.35 -22.12 -44.90
C SER A 172 -15.39 -21.61 -43.46
N GLY A 173 -16.17 -22.24 -42.59
CA GLY A 173 -16.28 -21.86 -41.17
C GLY A 173 -14.94 -22.06 -40.42
N LYS A 174 -14.25 -23.19 -40.68
CA LYS A 174 -12.95 -23.49 -40.04
C LYS A 174 -11.89 -22.51 -40.48
N LEU A 175 -11.80 -22.17 -41.75
CA LEU A 175 -10.84 -21.20 -42.27
C LEU A 175 -11.16 -19.79 -41.75
N ALA A 176 -12.43 -19.40 -41.65
CA ALA A 176 -12.84 -18.14 -41.07
C ALA A 176 -12.43 -18.00 -39.60
N SER A 177 -12.62 -19.05 -38.80
CA SER A 177 -12.15 -19.07 -37.40
C SER A 177 -10.63 -18.99 -37.30
N ALA A 178 -9.90 -19.78 -38.11
CA ALA A 178 -8.43 -19.72 -38.11
C ALA A 178 -7.90 -18.33 -38.49
N ASN A 179 -8.51 -17.68 -39.49
CA ASN A 179 -8.15 -16.31 -39.91
C ASN A 179 -8.45 -15.24 -38.84
N LYS A 180 -9.37 -15.47 -37.91
CA LYS A 180 -9.59 -14.58 -36.75
C LYS A 180 -8.59 -14.81 -35.61
N LEU A 181 -8.21 -16.05 -35.40
CA LEU A 181 -7.50 -16.48 -34.21
C LEU A 181 -5.95 -16.44 -34.39
N VAL A 182 -5.43 -16.83 -35.59
CA VAL A 182 -3.98 -16.87 -35.84
C VAL A 182 -3.32 -15.48 -35.73
N PRO A 183 -3.92 -14.39 -36.23
CA PRO A 183 -3.34 -13.06 -36.04
C PRO A 183 -3.19 -12.67 -34.56
N LEU A 184 -4.10 -13.12 -33.68
CA LEU A 184 -3.96 -12.89 -32.24
C LEU A 184 -2.75 -13.62 -31.64
N ALA A 185 -2.42 -14.79 -32.14
CA ALA A 185 -1.23 -15.53 -31.73
C ALA A 185 0.05 -14.84 -32.22
N VAL A 186 0.06 -14.33 -33.45
CA VAL A 186 1.19 -13.55 -33.99
C VAL A 186 1.42 -12.29 -33.19
N ASP A 187 0.37 -11.47 -32.99
CA ASP A 187 0.46 -10.22 -32.25
C ASP A 187 0.87 -10.47 -30.78
N GLY A 188 0.30 -11.49 -30.13
CA GLY A 188 0.62 -11.84 -28.74
C GLY A 188 2.04 -12.37 -28.54
N THR A 189 2.58 -13.16 -29.48
CA THR A 189 3.98 -13.61 -29.42
C THR A 189 4.95 -12.47 -29.68
N GLN A 190 4.63 -11.58 -30.61
CA GLN A 190 5.41 -10.37 -30.87
C GLN A 190 5.47 -9.44 -29.64
N ALA A 191 4.33 -9.22 -29.00
CA ALA A 191 4.28 -8.45 -27.75
C ALA A 191 5.14 -9.09 -26.65
N GLY A 192 5.16 -10.42 -26.56
CA GLY A 192 6.02 -11.15 -25.64
C GLY A 192 7.51 -10.99 -25.93
N VAL A 193 7.93 -11.00 -27.19
CA VAL A 193 9.32 -10.76 -27.62
C VAL A 193 9.76 -9.35 -27.21
N LEU A 194 8.96 -8.32 -27.52
CA LEU A 194 9.22 -6.93 -27.16
C LEU A 194 9.31 -6.76 -25.63
N GLY A 195 8.42 -7.42 -24.87
CA GLY A 195 8.47 -7.40 -23.41
C GLY A 195 9.76 -8.00 -22.84
N CYS A 196 10.29 -9.06 -23.47
CA CYS A 196 11.60 -9.60 -23.10
C CYS A 196 12.75 -8.64 -23.44
N ASP A 197 12.70 -7.92 -24.57
CA ASP A 197 13.72 -6.93 -24.93
C ASP A 197 13.73 -5.74 -23.96
N ALA A 198 12.58 -5.17 -23.67
CA ALA A 198 12.45 -4.10 -22.67
C ALA A 198 12.98 -4.55 -21.30
N LEU A 199 12.60 -5.76 -20.83
CA LEU A 199 13.05 -6.31 -19.55
C LEU A 199 14.57 -6.57 -19.55
N LYS A 200 15.17 -7.09 -20.61
CA LYS A 200 16.63 -7.29 -20.71
C LYS A 200 17.38 -5.97 -20.62
N THR A 201 16.92 -4.96 -21.35
CA THR A 201 17.52 -3.64 -21.35
C THR A 201 17.47 -3.04 -19.94
N LEU A 202 16.33 -3.10 -19.27
CA LEU A 202 16.17 -2.64 -17.89
C LEU A 202 17.09 -3.40 -16.92
N VAL A 203 17.12 -4.74 -16.98
CA VAL A 203 17.94 -5.58 -16.09
C VAL A 203 19.43 -5.33 -16.31
N ARG A 204 19.88 -5.15 -17.56
CA ARG A 204 21.28 -4.82 -17.86
C ARG A 204 21.68 -3.47 -17.28
N GLY A 205 20.86 -2.43 -17.48
CA GLY A 205 21.10 -1.09 -16.98
C GLY A 205 21.10 -1.03 -15.45
N LEU A 206 20.22 -1.77 -14.80
CA LEU A 206 20.11 -1.82 -13.33
C LEU A 206 20.96 -2.94 -12.67
N LYS A 207 21.85 -3.59 -13.41
CA LYS A 207 22.67 -4.68 -12.88
C LYS A 207 23.55 -4.25 -11.69
N ASN A 208 23.99 -3.01 -11.68
CA ASN A 208 24.87 -2.46 -10.63
C ASN A 208 24.41 -1.06 -10.17
N PRO A 209 23.23 -0.93 -9.54
CA PRO A 209 22.67 0.36 -9.13
C PRO A 209 23.48 1.06 -8.03
N LEU A 210 24.39 0.37 -7.36
CA LEU A 210 25.29 0.93 -6.35
C LEU A 210 26.74 1.04 -6.85
N GLY A 211 26.97 0.78 -8.14
CA GLY A 211 28.29 0.84 -8.77
C GLY A 211 28.65 2.24 -9.25
N THR A 212 29.94 2.41 -9.61
CA THR A 212 30.48 3.67 -10.13
C THR A 212 30.40 3.77 -11.66
N SER A 213 30.03 2.69 -12.35
CA SER A 213 29.93 2.62 -13.80
C SER A 213 28.72 1.83 -14.25
N GLY A 214 28.27 2.05 -15.48
CA GLY A 214 27.04 1.50 -16.03
C GLY A 214 25.83 2.41 -15.76
N GLY A 215 24.65 1.89 -15.71
CA GLY A 215 23.38 2.59 -15.58
C GLY A 215 22.62 2.64 -16.93
N LEU A 216 21.36 3.02 -16.85
CA LEU A 216 20.49 3.21 -18.00
C LEU A 216 20.87 4.52 -18.73
N THR A 217 20.99 4.46 -20.02
CA THR A 217 21.19 5.62 -20.89
C THR A 217 19.86 6.10 -21.48
N SER A 218 19.85 7.31 -22.04
CA SER A 218 18.68 7.80 -22.80
C SER A 218 18.34 6.88 -23.99
N ALA A 219 19.34 6.24 -24.60
CA ALA A 219 19.11 5.28 -25.68
C ALA A 219 18.41 4.00 -25.17
N ASP A 220 18.85 3.49 -24.01
CA ASP A 220 18.20 2.33 -23.39
C ASP A 220 16.74 2.64 -23.03
N MET A 221 16.47 3.82 -22.50
CA MET A 221 15.10 4.22 -22.13
C MET A 221 14.22 4.42 -23.36
N ASN A 222 14.75 5.04 -24.41
CA ASN A 222 14.01 5.18 -25.68
C ASN A 222 13.66 3.82 -26.27
N GLN A 223 14.56 2.83 -26.16
CA GLN A 223 14.27 1.46 -26.58
C GLN A 223 13.16 0.83 -25.75
N ILE A 224 13.23 0.93 -24.40
CA ILE A 224 12.21 0.40 -23.50
C ILE A 224 10.84 1.02 -23.80
N ILE A 225 10.78 2.34 -23.95
CA ILE A 225 9.55 3.06 -24.27
C ILE A 225 9.00 2.61 -25.62
N SER A 226 9.86 2.55 -26.64
CA SER A 226 9.45 2.09 -27.98
C SER A 226 8.89 0.67 -27.97
N ASP A 227 9.51 -0.23 -27.22
CA ASP A 227 9.02 -1.61 -27.09
C ASP A 227 7.66 -1.67 -26.42
N VAL A 228 7.47 -0.87 -25.34
CA VAL A 228 6.20 -0.79 -24.61
C VAL A 228 5.10 -0.13 -25.46
N ASP A 229 5.39 0.95 -26.19
CA ASP A 229 4.44 1.59 -27.12
C ASP A 229 3.97 0.62 -28.20
N GLN A 230 4.87 -0.20 -28.70
CA GLN A 230 4.52 -1.25 -29.67
C GLN A 230 3.64 -2.33 -29.04
N ILE A 231 3.92 -2.76 -27.79
CA ILE A 231 3.08 -3.70 -27.04
C ILE A 231 1.68 -3.11 -26.84
N THR A 232 1.56 -1.85 -26.44
CA THR A 232 0.30 -1.16 -26.26
C THR A 232 -0.49 -1.08 -27.58
N THR A 233 0.20 -0.78 -28.67
CA THR A 233 -0.40 -0.77 -30.03
C THR A 233 -0.91 -2.15 -30.44
N LEU A 234 -0.12 -3.22 -30.28
CA LEU A 234 -0.51 -4.60 -30.57
C LEU A 234 -1.70 -5.00 -29.70
N TYR A 235 -1.68 -4.69 -28.43
CA TYR A 235 -2.79 -4.98 -27.53
C TYR A 235 -4.08 -4.25 -27.95
N GLY A 236 -4.02 -2.98 -28.29
CA GLY A 236 -5.14 -2.19 -28.78
C GLY A 236 -5.77 -2.77 -30.06
N GLN A 237 -4.99 -3.49 -30.88
CA GLN A 237 -5.48 -4.23 -32.04
C GLN A 237 -6.09 -5.59 -31.66
N MET A 238 -5.55 -6.26 -30.64
CA MET A 238 -5.98 -7.58 -30.17
C MET A 238 -7.28 -7.52 -29.38
N GLU A 239 -7.44 -6.53 -28.48
CA GLU A 239 -8.56 -6.41 -27.56
C GLU A 239 -9.93 -6.45 -28.25
N PRO A 240 -10.23 -5.60 -29.27
CA PRO A 240 -11.51 -5.64 -29.96
C PRO A 240 -11.73 -6.95 -30.75
N ARG A 241 -10.65 -7.57 -31.26
CA ARG A 241 -10.74 -8.88 -31.91
C ARG A 241 -11.13 -9.97 -30.92
N LEU A 242 -10.55 -9.97 -29.70
CA LEU A 242 -10.88 -10.89 -28.63
C LEU A 242 -12.31 -10.70 -28.12
N ALA A 243 -12.71 -9.44 -27.91
CA ALA A 243 -14.05 -9.09 -27.44
C ALA A 243 -15.15 -9.54 -28.42
N ASN A 244 -14.88 -9.47 -29.74
CA ASN A 244 -15.81 -9.78 -30.81
C ASN A 244 -15.79 -11.25 -31.30
N LEU A 245 -15.03 -12.15 -30.67
CA LEU A 245 -15.10 -13.59 -30.97
C LEU A 245 -16.48 -14.13 -30.59
N THR A 246 -17.11 -14.86 -31.51
CA THR A 246 -18.40 -15.48 -31.29
C THR A 246 -18.23 -16.98 -30.94
N PRO A 247 -19.22 -17.63 -30.31
CA PRO A 247 -19.21 -19.08 -30.11
C PRO A 247 -19.00 -19.88 -31.40
N GLY A 248 -19.51 -19.34 -32.55
CA GLY A 248 -19.29 -19.92 -33.88
C GLY A 248 -17.81 -19.91 -34.28
N ASP A 249 -17.05 -18.87 -33.95
CA ASP A 249 -15.61 -18.76 -34.20
C ASP A 249 -14.79 -19.78 -33.39
N LEU A 250 -15.37 -20.30 -32.31
CA LEU A 250 -14.77 -21.26 -31.39
C LEU A 250 -15.25 -22.72 -31.63
N SER A 251 -16.12 -22.91 -32.62
CA SER A 251 -16.71 -24.23 -32.91
C SER A 251 -15.71 -25.28 -33.44
N LEU A 252 -14.49 -24.86 -33.77
CA LEU A 252 -13.39 -25.73 -34.19
C LEU A 252 -12.96 -26.70 -33.07
N ASP A 253 -12.95 -26.22 -31.84
CA ASP A 253 -12.66 -27.02 -30.64
C ASP A 253 -13.51 -26.54 -29.47
N PRO A 254 -14.46 -27.38 -28.97
CA PRO A 254 -15.30 -27.02 -27.82
C PRO A 254 -14.53 -26.63 -26.56
N ARG A 255 -13.24 -26.98 -26.44
CA ARG A 255 -12.37 -26.61 -25.32
C ARG A 255 -11.93 -25.16 -25.36
N LEU A 256 -12.08 -24.47 -26.51
CA LEU A 256 -11.71 -23.06 -26.64
C LEU A 256 -12.74 -22.11 -25.98
N ALA A 257 -14.02 -22.44 -26.03
CA ALA A 257 -15.08 -21.55 -25.52
C ALA A 257 -14.84 -21.15 -24.05
N PRO A 258 -14.64 -22.06 -23.08
CA PRO A 258 -14.41 -21.68 -21.70
C PRO A 258 -13.12 -20.87 -21.48
N LEU A 259 -12.12 -21.03 -22.34
CA LEU A 259 -10.86 -20.28 -22.23
C LEU A 259 -10.98 -18.87 -22.78
N VAL A 260 -11.70 -18.71 -23.90
CA VAL A 260 -11.99 -17.39 -24.45
C VAL A 260 -12.92 -16.63 -23.52
N ASP A 261 -13.89 -17.28 -22.88
CA ASP A 261 -14.75 -16.65 -21.88
C ASP A 261 -13.94 -16.25 -20.63
N GLN A 262 -13.01 -17.10 -20.18
CA GLN A 262 -12.06 -16.76 -19.12
C GLN A 262 -11.13 -15.61 -19.51
N LEU A 263 -10.61 -15.57 -20.74
CA LEU A 263 -9.80 -14.47 -21.23
C LEU A 263 -10.61 -13.19 -21.32
N ARG A 264 -11.84 -13.28 -21.85
CA ARG A 264 -12.76 -12.15 -21.97
C ARG A 264 -13.14 -11.55 -20.62
N SER A 265 -13.41 -12.38 -19.63
CA SER A 265 -13.66 -11.92 -18.24
C SER A 265 -12.45 -11.21 -17.61
N LYS A 266 -11.26 -11.40 -18.15
CA LYS A 266 -10.00 -10.79 -17.70
C LYS A 266 -9.51 -9.63 -18.56
N LEU A 267 -10.17 -9.34 -19.68
CA LEU A 267 -9.78 -8.23 -20.55
C LEU A 267 -9.63 -6.91 -19.80
N PRO A 268 -10.56 -6.48 -18.92
CA PRO A 268 -10.38 -5.24 -18.18
C PRO A 268 -9.10 -5.21 -17.33
N GLN A 269 -8.74 -6.36 -16.73
CA GLN A 269 -7.51 -6.48 -15.92
C GLN A 269 -6.25 -6.45 -16.81
N ILE A 270 -6.31 -7.01 -18.01
CA ILE A 270 -5.21 -6.98 -18.97
C ILE A 270 -5.03 -5.56 -19.51
N THR A 271 -6.12 -4.89 -19.89
CA THR A 271 -6.09 -3.49 -20.34
C THR A 271 -5.45 -2.61 -19.27
N GLN A 272 -5.89 -2.75 -18.01
CA GLN A 272 -5.29 -2.01 -16.91
C GLN A 272 -3.79 -2.28 -16.77
N MET A 273 -3.38 -3.55 -16.85
CA MET A 273 -1.96 -3.91 -16.73
C MET A 273 -1.10 -3.37 -17.89
N VAL A 274 -1.62 -3.35 -19.12
CA VAL A 274 -0.91 -2.75 -20.27
C VAL A 274 -0.75 -1.25 -20.07
N ASN A 275 -1.81 -0.56 -19.65
CA ASN A 275 -1.76 0.87 -19.34
C ASN A 275 -0.79 1.17 -18.18
N ASP A 276 -0.78 0.34 -17.14
CA ASP A 276 0.13 0.46 -16.01
C ASP A 276 1.60 0.34 -16.45
N VAL A 277 1.91 -0.65 -17.31
CA VAL A 277 3.27 -0.85 -17.85
C VAL A 277 3.68 0.33 -18.74
N ASP A 278 2.77 0.83 -19.56
CA ASP A 278 2.97 2.01 -20.41
C ASP A 278 3.28 3.26 -19.55
N GLY A 279 2.45 3.56 -18.57
CA GLY A 279 2.67 4.68 -17.64
C GLY A 279 4.00 4.58 -16.89
N VAL A 280 4.36 3.37 -16.41
CA VAL A 280 5.65 3.12 -15.76
C VAL A 280 6.81 3.37 -16.71
N ALA A 281 6.77 2.84 -17.94
CA ALA A 281 7.86 3.00 -18.91
C ALA A 281 8.16 4.48 -19.22
N HIS A 282 7.11 5.29 -19.38
CA HIS A 282 7.23 6.72 -19.66
C HIS A 282 7.71 7.54 -18.43
N ALA A 283 7.44 7.09 -17.22
CA ALA A 283 7.91 7.74 -15.99
C ALA A 283 9.35 7.36 -15.61
N LEU A 284 9.82 6.16 -16.00
CA LEU A 284 11.14 5.64 -15.60
C LEU A 284 12.33 6.59 -15.88
N PRO A 285 12.44 7.32 -17.02
CA PRO A 285 13.57 8.21 -17.25
C PRO A 285 13.73 9.24 -16.15
N GLN A 286 12.65 9.89 -15.76
CA GLN A 286 12.66 10.90 -14.69
C GLN A 286 12.91 10.27 -13.33
N LEU A 287 12.27 9.13 -13.05
CA LEU A 287 12.42 8.40 -11.80
C LEU A 287 13.85 7.94 -11.54
N LEU A 288 14.52 7.47 -12.58
CA LEU A 288 15.86 6.91 -12.49
C LEU A 288 16.97 7.92 -12.77
N GLY A 289 16.63 9.17 -13.06
CA GLY A 289 17.59 10.22 -13.39
C GLY A 289 18.31 9.94 -14.70
N VAL A 290 17.61 9.43 -15.73
CA VAL A 290 18.20 9.20 -17.05
C VAL A 290 18.19 10.49 -17.84
N GLY A 291 19.38 10.92 -18.29
CA GLY A 291 19.58 12.20 -19.01
C GLY A 291 19.86 13.39 -18.09
N ALA A 292 19.33 13.39 -16.88
CA ALA A 292 19.65 14.35 -15.82
C ALA A 292 19.43 13.70 -14.44
N PRO A 293 20.36 13.85 -13.48
CA PRO A 293 20.22 13.25 -12.16
C PRO A 293 18.93 13.66 -11.46
N ALA A 294 18.25 12.70 -10.84
CA ALA A 294 17.05 12.90 -10.04
C ALA A 294 17.39 12.80 -8.55
N THR A 295 17.14 13.86 -7.80
CA THR A 295 17.38 13.88 -6.35
C THR A 295 16.06 13.85 -5.58
N TYR A 296 15.96 12.95 -4.62
CA TYR A 296 14.80 12.76 -3.76
C TYR A 296 15.09 13.19 -2.33
N LEU A 297 14.13 13.88 -1.72
CA LEU A 297 14.15 14.07 -0.27
C LEU A 297 13.68 12.74 0.37
N VAL A 298 14.57 12.14 1.16
CA VAL A 298 14.28 10.90 1.90
C VAL A 298 13.92 11.24 3.33
N LEU A 299 12.79 10.73 3.82
CA LEU A 299 12.31 10.89 5.19
C LEU A 299 12.23 9.51 5.84
N VAL A 300 12.78 9.35 7.03
CA VAL A 300 12.71 8.10 7.81
C VAL A 300 11.80 8.31 9.00
N LEU A 301 10.75 7.49 9.07
CA LEU A 301 9.67 7.62 10.02
C LEU A 301 9.76 6.60 11.16
N ASP A 302 9.41 7.05 12.35
CA ASP A 302 9.28 6.21 13.55
C ASP A 302 7.81 6.07 13.94
N SER A 303 7.21 4.92 13.63
CA SER A 303 5.80 4.62 13.93
C SER A 303 5.50 4.42 15.42
N SER A 304 6.51 4.38 16.27
CA SER A 304 6.31 4.41 17.73
C SER A 304 5.77 5.76 18.23
N GLU A 305 5.88 6.82 17.41
CA GLU A 305 5.23 8.10 17.55
C GLU A 305 4.41 8.34 16.27
N LEU A 306 3.19 7.78 16.22
CA LEU A 306 2.39 7.70 15.01
C LEU A 306 2.03 9.09 14.45
N ARG A 307 2.12 9.21 13.14
CA ARG A 307 1.66 10.36 12.34
C ARG A 307 0.93 9.80 11.11
N PRO A 308 0.04 10.55 10.47
CA PRO A 308 -0.82 10.07 9.39
C PRO A 308 -0.11 9.39 8.21
N THR A 309 1.16 9.73 7.93
CA THR A 309 1.96 9.05 6.91
C THR A 309 2.92 8.01 7.48
N GLY A 310 2.62 7.44 8.65
CA GLY A 310 3.33 6.27 9.16
C GLY A 310 4.26 6.51 10.33
N GLY A 311 4.42 7.74 10.83
CA GLY A 311 5.20 8.01 12.02
C GLY A 311 5.90 9.36 12.04
N PHE A 312 6.57 9.65 13.14
CA PHE A 312 7.36 10.85 13.35
C PHE A 312 8.58 10.89 12.43
N ILE A 313 8.82 12.00 11.73
CA ILE A 313 10.01 12.18 10.90
C ILE A 313 11.22 12.36 11.81
N GLY A 314 11.99 11.29 12.00
CA GLY A 314 13.18 11.29 12.86
C GLY A 314 14.46 11.68 12.12
N ASN A 315 14.58 11.25 10.88
CA ASN A 315 15.76 11.46 10.05
C ASN A 315 15.35 11.88 8.63
N PHE A 316 16.26 12.58 7.96
CA PHE A 316 16.09 13.00 6.57
C PHE A 316 17.42 12.87 5.79
N GLY A 317 17.34 12.86 4.47
CA GLY A 317 18.52 12.83 3.60
C GLY A 317 18.18 13.20 2.18
N ALA A 318 19.18 13.26 1.31
CA ALA A 318 19.01 13.46 -0.11
C ALA A 318 19.62 12.28 -0.87
N LEU A 319 18.80 11.59 -1.66
CA LEU A 319 19.18 10.45 -2.48
C LEU A 319 19.20 10.88 -3.95
N THR A 320 20.34 10.79 -4.60
CA THR A 320 20.47 11.14 -6.02
C THR A 320 20.65 9.88 -6.87
N LEU A 321 19.82 9.74 -7.88
CA LEU A 321 19.91 8.72 -8.91
C LEU A 321 20.41 9.34 -10.21
N ASP A 322 21.26 8.62 -10.95
CA ASP A 322 21.76 8.98 -12.27
C ASP A 322 21.79 7.71 -13.14
N GLY A 323 20.86 7.60 -14.06
CA GLY A 323 20.65 6.40 -14.83
C GLY A 323 20.29 5.18 -13.99
N GLY A 324 19.55 5.38 -12.89
CA GLY A 324 19.16 4.33 -11.92
C GLY A 324 20.28 3.92 -10.97
N ARG A 325 21.43 4.62 -10.99
CA ARG A 325 22.53 4.40 -10.05
C ARG A 325 22.47 5.38 -8.91
N LEU A 326 22.60 4.88 -7.69
CA LEU A 326 22.74 5.72 -6.51
C LEU A 326 24.09 6.44 -6.54
N GLN A 327 24.05 7.76 -6.56
CA GLN A 327 25.26 8.58 -6.51
C GLN A 327 25.92 8.53 -5.13
N PRO A 328 27.27 8.64 -5.05
CA PRO A 328 27.99 8.72 -3.78
C PRO A 328 27.52 9.90 -2.93
N GLY A 329 27.60 9.73 -1.60
CA GLY A 329 27.27 10.82 -0.66
C GLY A 329 25.88 10.69 -0.04
N PHE A 330 25.08 9.68 -0.41
CA PHE A 330 23.82 9.43 0.31
C PHE A 330 24.10 9.13 1.79
N HIS A 331 23.52 9.93 2.65
CA HIS A 331 23.50 9.75 4.10
C HIS A 331 22.18 10.27 4.66
N ILE A 332 21.80 9.79 5.82
CA ILE A 332 20.67 10.33 6.56
C ILE A 332 21.15 11.09 7.79
N SER A 333 20.50 12.20 8.05
CA SER A 333 20.80 13.12 9.15
C SER A 333 19.63 13.19 10.13
N ASP A 334 19.91 13.57 11.38
CA ASP A 334 18.89 13.87 12.38
C ASP A 334 18.05 15.08 11.95
N VAL A 335 16.73 14.96 12.01
CA VAL A 335 15.81 16.06 11.64
C VAL A 335 16.04 17.31 12.49
N THR A 336 16.54 17.17 13.73
CA THR A 336 16.86 18.33 14.58
C THR A 336 17.91 19.26 13.97
N LEU A 337 18.72 18.78 13.04
CA LEU A 337 19.72 19.62 12.36
C LEU A 337 19.05 20.66 11.46
N ILE A 338 18.00 20.30 10.74
CA ILE A 338 17.28 21.25 9.91
C ILE A 338 16.24 22.02 10.72
N ASP A 339 15.62 21.41 11.71
CA ASP A 339 14.65 22.04 12.60
C ASP A 339 15.30 23.00 13.62
N SER A 340 16.63 23.02 13.72
CA SER A 340 17.35 24.02 14.50
C SER A 340 17.07 25.46 14.08
N SER A 341 16.55 25.65 12.87
CA SER A 341 16.15 26.95 12.34
C SER A 341 14.82 27.46 12.86
N VAL A 342 13.99 26.63 13.52
CA VAL A 342 12.67 27.05 13.99
C VAL A 342 12.67 27.51 15.44
N LYS A 343 11.67 28.29 15.81
CA LYS A 343 11.63 29.08 17.04
C LYS A 343 11.77 28.29 18.35
N PHE A 344 11.32 27.04 18.38
CA PHE A 344 11.46 26.24 19.60
C PHE A 344 12.87 25.63 19.79
N ALA A 345 13.78 25.80 18.82
CA ALA A 345 15.17 25.42 18.98
C ALA A 345 15.94 26.51 19.76
N SER A 346 16.92 26.11 20.58
CA SER A 346 17.78 27.03 21.34
C SER A 346 18.89 27.67 20.51
N ALA A 347 18.65 27.87 19.23
CA ALA A 347 19.61 28.36 18.26
C ALA A 347 19.50 29.88 18.05
N PRO A 348 20.60 30.60 17.67
CA PRO A 348 20.58 32.04 17.50
C PRO A 348 19.75 32.48 16.29
N TYR A 349 19.62 31.66 15.27
CA TYR A 349 18.81 31.95 14.09
C TYR A 349 17.54 31.12 14.15
N GLN A 350 16.43 31.77 14.38
CA GLN A 350 15.12 31.15 14.54
C GLN A 350 14.07 31.90 13.74
N GLN A 351 13.27 31.16 12.96
CA GLN A 351 12.14 31.71 12.24
C GLN A 351 10.84 31.07 12.75
N PHE A 352 9.76 31.83 12.66
CA PHE A 352 8.41 31.34 12.95
C PHE A 352 7.70 31.06 11.65
N ILE A 353 7.29 29.81 11.44
CA ILE A 353 6.48 29.36 10.32
C ILE A 353 5.13 28.93 10.90
N PRO A 354 4.02 29.62 10.54
CA PRO A 354 2.71 29.27 11.11
C PRO A 354 2.27 27.88 10.65
N ILE A 355 1.71 27.11 11.57
CA ILE A 355 1.06 25.84 11.26
C ILE A 355 -0.21 26.13 10.43
N PRO A 356 -0.49 25.41 9.36
CA PRO A 356 -1.73 25.55 8.59
C PRO A 356 -2.97 25.45 9.51
N SER A 357 -3.97 26.31 9.28
CA SER A 357 -5.15 26.44 10.16
C SER A 357 -5.91 25.12 10.36
N LYS A 358 -5.90 24.22 9.36
CA LYS A 358 -6.51 22.90 9.45
C LYS A 358 -5.84 21.98 10.50
N TYR A 359 -4.59 22.29 10.92
CA TYR A 359 -3.87 21.58 11.98
C TYR A 359 -3.79 22.41 13.28
N SER A 360 -4.66 23.40 13.47
CA SER A 360 -4.69 24.23 14.67
C SER A 360 -4.90 23.43 15.97
N TRP A 361 -5.46 22.23 15.88
CA TRP A 361 -5.55 21.28 16.99
C TRP A 361 -4.18 20.90 17.56
N LEU A 362 -3.10 20.97 16.77
CA LEU A 362 -1.73 20.74 17.25
C LEU A 362 -1.29 21.82 18.24
N ASN A 363 -1.73 23.06 18.07
CA ASN A 363 -1.43 24.15 18.97
C ASN A 363 -2.02 23.97 20.39
N ALA A 364 -3.11 23.20 20.51
CA ALA A 364 -3.72 22.90 21.80
C ALA A 364 -2.89 21.92 22.65
N VAL A 365 -1.96 21.22 22.03
CA VAL A 365 -1.14 20.18 22.69
C VAL A 365 0.21 20.73 23.11
N PHE A 366 0.81 21.60 22.32
CA PHE A 366 2.09 22.24 22.63
C PHE A 366 1.81 23.66 23.18
N VAL A 367 1.85 23.80 24.48
CA VAL A 367 1.54 25.08 25.15
C VAL A 367 2.73 26.05 25.05
N ASP A 368 2.99 26.57 23.85
CA ASP A 368 3.81 27.77 23.70
C ASP A 368 2.88 28.98 23.58
N PRO A 369 2.95 29.98 24.46
CA PRO A 369 2.13 31.20 24.41
C PRO A 369 2.33 32.00 23.10
N HIS A 370 3.37 31.72 22.34
CA HIS A 370 3.65 32.33 21.03
C HIS A 370 3.22 31.49 19.84
N GLY A 371 2.59 30.31 20.08
CA GLY A 371 2.28 29.32 19.07
C GLY A 371 3.50 28.47 18.64
N ASN A 372 3.24 27.27 18.18
CA ASN A 372 4.29 26.40 17.68
C ASN A 372 4.67 26.78 16.25
N SER A 373 5.97 26.81 15.99
CA SER A 373 6.46 26.94 14.63
C SER A 373 6.36 25.61 13.91
N TRP A 374 5.85 25.63 12.68
CA TRP A 374 5.84 24.45 11.83
C TRP A 374 7.26 24.09 11.40
N SER A 375 7.56 22.82 11.35
CA SER A 375 8.90 22.29 11.08
C SER A 375 8.84 21.06 10.17
N LEU A 376 9.99 20.62 9.67
CA LEU A 376 10.05 19.46 8.80
C LEU A 376 9.51 18.19 9.48
N ARG A 377 9.77 18.01 10.80
CA ARG A 377 9.31 16.85 11.58
C ARG A 377 7.79 16.69 11.65
N ASP A 378 7.05 17.78 11.44
CA ASP A 378 5.59 17.82 11.50
C ASP A 378 4.94 18.08 10.13
N SER A 379 5.71 18.00 9.03
CA SER A 379 5.18 18.20 7.66
C SER A 379 4.17 17.12 7.24
N ASN A 380 4.16 15.99 7.93
CA ASN A 380 3.37 14.79 7.60
C ASN A 380 2.11 14.61 8.46
N LEU A 381 1.48 15.71 8.87
CA LEU A 381 0.17 15.70 9.56
C LEU A 381 -1.02 15.51 8.60
N ASP A 382 -0.80 15.65 7.31
CA ASP A 382 -1.82 15.37 6.29
C ASP A 382 -1.88 13.87 5.98
N PRO A 383 -3.08 13.25 6.02
CA PRO A 383 -3.22 11.84 5.65
C PRO A 383 -3.09 11.60 4.15
N ASN A 384 -3.16 12.67 3.34
CA ASN A 384 -2.91 12.61 1.90
C ASN A 384 -1.41 12.76 1.65
N TYR A 385 -0.74 11.66 1.38
CA TYR A 385 0.72 11.68 1.26
C TYR A 385 1.25 12.70 0.23
N PRO A 386 0.67 12.87 -0.97
CA PRO A 386 1.13 13.93 -1.90
C PRO A 386 1.11 15.32 -1.28
N THR A 387 0.13 15.62 -0.44
CA THR A 387 0.06 16.91 0.30
C THR A 387 1.16 17.00 1.37
N ALA A 388 1.35 15.96 2.15
CA ALA A 388 2.39 15.89 3.18
C ALA A 388 3.80 16.02 2.57
N ALA A 389 4.05 15.32 1.46
CA ALA A 389 5.30 15.38 0.71
C ALA A 389 5.56 16.80 0.15
N GLN A 390 4.53 17.44 -0.38
CA GLN A 390 4.66 18.82 -0.87
C GLN A 390 4.98 19.79 0.28
N TYR A 391 4.39 19.62 1.46
CA TYR A 391 4.75 20.40 2.63
C TYR A 391 6.22 20.19 3.04
N ALA A 392 6.72 18.97 2.98
CA ALA A 392 8.13 18.71 3.24
C ALA A 392 9.05 19.41 2.22
N LEU A 393 8.70 19.38 0.93
CA LEU A 393 9.44 20.06 -0.14
C LEU A 393 9.40 21.59 0.01
N ASP A 394 8.29 22.15 0.48
CA ASP A 394 8.13 23.58 0.69
C ASP A 394 8.89 24.06 1.95
N LEU A 395 8.87 23.26 3.02
CA LEU A 395 9.54 23.60 4.29
C LEU A 395 11.06 23.48 4.22
N TYR A 396 11.57 22.44 3.58
CA TYR A 396 13.00 22.15 3.56
C TYR A 396 13.85 23.34 3.10
N PRO A 397 13.61 23.98 1.93
CA PRO A 397 14.40 25.13 1.48
C PRO A 397 14.22 26.38 2.35
N LEU A 398 13.09 26.52 3.02
CA LEU A 398 12.87 27.64 3.95
C LEU A 398 13.71 27.49 5.21
N LEU A 399 13.86 26.28 5.73
CA LEU A 399 14.58 25.97 6.95
C LEU A 399 16.11 25.97 6.74
N LEU A 400 16.55 25.61 5.55
CA LEU A 400 17.97 25.33 5.25
C LEU A 400 18.91 26.52 5.50
N PRO A 401 18.62 27.77 5.13
CA PRO A 401 19.55 28.88 5.34
C PRO A 401 19.89 29.12 6.81
N ASP A 402 18.89 29.12 7.69
CA ASP A 402 19.11 29.36 9.11
C ASP A 402 19.67 28.11 9.81
N ALA A 403 19.29 26.91 9.38
CA ALA A 403 19.92 25.67 9.83
C ALA A 403 21.44 25.69 9.57
N ARG A 404 21.85 26.12 8.37
CA ARG A 404 23.28 26.28 8.02
C ARG A 404 24.01 27.28 8.89
N LYS A 405 23.41 28.43 9.18
CA LYS A 405 23.97 29.43 10.09
C LYS A 405 24.11 28.88 11.52
N ASN A 406 23.11 28.16 12.00
CA ASN A 406 23.12 27.55 13.33
C ASN A 406 24.19 26.46 13.47
N LEU A 407 24.38 25.64 12.42
CA LEU A 407 25.37 24.58 12.39
C LEU A 407 26.81 25.10 12.23
N GLY A 408 26.99 26.30 11.64
CA GLY A 408 28.32 26.94 11.49
C GLY A 408 29.35 26.02 10.84
N ALA A 409 30.49 25.80 11.51
CA ALA A 409 31.56 24.94 11.00
C ALA A 409 31.20 23.45 10.87
N GLN A 410 30.15 22.98 11.54
CA GLN A 410 29.70 21.57 11.41
C GLN A 410 29.00 21.33 10.08
N GLN A 411 28.56 22.39 9.39
CA GLN A 411 27.90 22.29 8.08
C GLN A 411 28.74 21.57 7.03
N SER A 412 30.05 21.79 7.01
CA SER A 412 30.97 21.20 6.03
C SER A 412 31.06 19.68 6.13
N SER A 413 30.77 19.11 7.31
CA SER A 413 30.76 17.65 7.55
C SER A 413 29.42 17.01 7.25
N LEU A 414 28.32 17.77 7.24
CA LEU A 414 26.94 17.27 7.10
C LEU A 414 26.41 17.32 5.67
N GLN A 415 27.04 18.10 4.79
CA GLN A 415 26.69 18.21 3.35
C GLN A 415 25.17 18.28 3.06
N LEU A 416 24.45 19.17 3.76
CA LEU A 416 23.03 19.35 3.54
C LEU A 416 22.77 19.73 2.08
N TYR A 417 21.91 18.99 1.40
CA TYR A 417 21.54 19.25 0.02
C TYR A 417 20.92 20.64 -0.12
N ASP A 418 21.31 21.35 -1.17
CA ASP A 418 20.79 22.70 -1.46
C ASP A 418 20.00 22.69 -2.77
N PRO A 419 18.65 22.69 -2.72
CA PRO A 419 17.84 22.71 -3.93
C PRO A 419 18.08 23.94 -4.83
N ALA A 420 18.51 25.07 -4.26
CA ALA A 420 18.78 26.28 -5.02
C ALA A 420 20.09 26.21 -5.82
N GLN A 421 21.06 25.40 -5.37
CA GLN A 421 22.36 25.25 -6.03
C GLN A 421 22.46 23.97 -6.85
N SER A 422 21.85 22.88 -6.38
CA SER A 422 22.07 21.52 -6.92
C SER A 422 20.88 21.01 -7.72
N GLY A 423 19.79 21.78 -7.84
CA GLY A 423 18.53 21.42 -8.50
C GLY A 423 17.42 21.03 -7.55
N GLN A 424 16.18 21.21 -7.98
CA GLN A 424 15.01 20.90 -7.19
C GLN A 424 14.89 19.38 -6.95
N PHE A 425 14.24 18.99 -5.86
CA PHE A 425 13.92 17.59 -5.62
C PHE A 425 12.95 17.06 -6.68
N ALA A 426 13.26 15.89 -7.21
CA ALA A 426 12.38 15.13 -8.11
C ALA A 426 11.17 14.52 -7.39
N GLY A 427 11.20 14.50 -6.06
CA GLY A 427 10.12 13.98 -5.23
C GLY A 427 10.54 13.72 -3.79
N VAL A 428 9.67 13.04 -3.06
CA VAL A 428 9.89 12.62 -1.67
C VAL A 428 9.74 11.11 -1.56
N ILE A 429 10.65 10.46 -0.86
CA ILE A 429 10.56 9.04 -0.51
C ILE A 429 10.51 8.94 1.01
N THR A 430 9.46 8.35 1.53
CA THR A 430 9.28 8.11 2.95
C THR A 430 9.46 6.65 3.27
N LEU A 431 10.23 6.34 4.32
CA LEU A 431 10.57 4.99 4.73
C LEU A 431 10.16 4.79 6.19
N SER A 432 9.30 3.83 6.48
CA SER A 432 9.03 3.41 7.86
C SER A 432 10.19 2.56 8.42
N LEU A 433 10.33 2.47 9.74
CA LEU A 433 11.31 1.55 10.35
C LEU A 433 11.01 0.09 9.99
N GLY A 434 9.76 -0.27 9.73
CA GLY A 434 9.37 -1.63 9.36
C GLY A 434 10.01 -2.15 8.08
N ILE A 435 10.26 -1.28 7.08
CA ILE A 435 10.95 -1.71 5.86
C ILE A 435 12.37 -2.24 6.14
N PHE A 436 13.07 -1.68 7.13
CA PHE A 436 14.42 -2.14 7.50
C PHE A 436 14.36 -3.50 8.17
N GLU A 437 13.36 -3.80 9.00
CA GLU A 437 13.17 -5.14 9.57
C GLU A 437 12.98 -6.19 8.48
N GLU A 438 12.14 -5.90 7.49
CA GLU A 438 11.91 -6.80 6.37
C GLU A 438 13.13 -6.94 5.47
N ALA A 439 13.84 -5.86 5.22
CA ALA A 439 15.10 -5.89 4.48
C ALA A 439 16.18 -6.72 5.20
N LEU A 440 16.24 -6.67 6.53
CA LEU A 440 17.13 -7.51 7.34
C LEU A 440 16.76 -9.00 7.30
N LYS A 441 15.51 -9.38 7.06
CA LYS A 441 15.14 -10.79 6.79
C LYS A 441 15.75 -11.29 5.48
N ILE A 442 15.95 -10.41 4.52
CA ILE A 442 16.55 -10.72 3.23
C ILE A 442 18.08 -10.75 3.32
N THR A 443 18.67 -9.71 3.92
CA THR A 443 20.14 -9.54 3.96
C THR A 443 20.82 -10.30 5.12
N GLY A 444 20.05 -10.67 6.14
CA GLY A 444 20.58 -11.19 7.40
C GLY A 444 21.18 -10.09 8.30
N PRO A 445 21.74 -10.49 9.47
CA PRO A 445 22.24 -9.57 10.48
C PRO A 445 23.31 -8.62 9.96
N ILE A 446 23.35 -7.39 10.46
CA ILE A 446 24.38 -6.39 10.21
C ILE A 446 25.13 -6.05 11.48
N SER A 447 26.43 -5.75 11.36
CA SER A 447 27.26 -5.26 12.44
C SER A 447 27.33 -3.74 12.40
N VAL A 448 27.19 -3.10 13.54
CA VAL A 448 27.35 -1.65 13.74
C VAL A 448 28.48 -1.46 14.75
N PRO A 449 29.75 -1.53 14.30
CA PRO A 449 30.93 -1.64 15.19
C PRO A 449 31.09 -0.45 16.14
N GLU A 450 30.78 0.75 15.67
CA GLU A 450 30.87 1.98 16.46
C GLU A 450 29.94 2.00 17.68
N PHE A 451 28.85 1.19 17.65
CA PHE A 451 27.94 1.00 18.77
C PHE A 451 28.11 -0.35 19.46
N HIS A 452 29.10 -1.17 19.04
CA HIS A 452 29.30 -2.55 19.50
C HIS A 452 28.05 -3.42 19.40
N GLU A 453 27.21 -3.18 18.34
CA GLU A 453 25.92 -3.83 18.17
C GLU A 453 25.89 -4.75 16.95
N THR A 454 25.13 -5.85 17.08
CA THR A 454 24.65 -6.64 15.97
C THR A 454 23.15 -6.46 15.84
N VAL A 455 22.70 -6.00 14.67
CA VAL A 455 21.30 -5.72 14.39
C VAL A 455 20.72 -6.81 13.50
N THR A 456 19.59 -7.36 13.92
CA THR A 456 18.81 -8.40 13.23
C THR A 456 17.40 -7.88 12.98
N SER A 457 16.65 -8.57 12.12
CA SER A 457 15.22 -8.24 11.91
C SER A 457 14.38 -8.31 13.19
N SER A 458 14.75 -9.16 14.15
CA SER A 458 14.00 -9.33 15.40
C SER A 458 14.37 -8.35 16.51
N ASN A 459 15.52 -7.66 16.42
CA ASN A 459 15.96 -6.75 17.46
C ASN A 459 16.12 -5.29 17.00
N PHE A 460 15.87 -5.00 15.73
CA PHE A 460 16.10 -3.68 15.14
C PHE A 460 15.33 -2.59 15.88
N VAL A 461 13.97 -2.70 15.94
CA VAL A 461 13.12 -1.70 16.59
C VAL A 461 13.44 -1.59 18.08
N SER A 462 13.61 -2.72 18.79
CA SER A 462 13.95 -2.68 20.22
C SER A 462 15.29 -2.00 20.49
N LYS A 463 16.28 -2.13 19.59
CA LYS A 463 17.56 -1.41 19.70
C LYS A 463 17.40 0.08 19.43
N ILE A 464 16.65 0.48 18.39
CA ILE A 464 16.33 1.89 18.15
C ILE A 464 15.70 2.50 19.41
N HIS A 465 14.74 1.81 20.03
CA HIS A 465 14.08 2.25 21.25
C HIS A 465 15.01 2.32 22.45
N SER A 466 15.92 1.35 22.62
CA SER A 466 16.91 1.39 23.72
C SER A 466 17.78 2.65 23.68
N TYR A 467 18.14 3.10 22.49
CA TYR A 467 18.87 4.34 22.29
C TYR A 467 17.99 5.60 22.41
N ALA A 468 16.70 5.50 22.03
CA ALA A 468 15.75 6.61 22.12
C ALA A 468 15.31 6.86 23.56
N LEU A 469 15.07 5.81 24.35
CA LEU A 469 14.40 5.87 25.64
C LEU A 469 15.38 5.82 26.82
N GLY A 470 16.65 6.12 26.60
CA GLY A 470 17.63 6.31 27.66
C GLY A 470 18.19 5.06 28.34
N ALA A 471 17.83 3.86 27.86
CA ALA A 471 18.49 2.63 28.33
C ALA A 471 19.99 2.60 27.91
N LYS A 472 20.30 3.27 26.80
CA LYS A 472 21.66 3.50 26.28
C LYS A 472 21.84 4.98 25.97
N ALA A 473 22.13 5.76 27.00
CA ALA A 473 22.30 7.21 26.91
C ALA A 473 23.60 7.66 26.23
N THR A 474 24.49 6.72 25.90
CA THR A 474 25.78 7.00 25.28
C THR A 474 25.86 6.44 23.87
N GLY A 475 26.42 7.22 22.96
CA GLY A 475 26.68 6.85 21.59
C GLY A 475 27.98 6.04 21.42
N PRO A 476 28.63 6.16 20.25
CA PRO A 476 29.84 5.44 19.95
C PRO A 476 30.91 5.57 21.02
N ASP A 477 31.61 4.47 21.34
CA ASP A 477 32.69 4.40 22.32
C ASP A 477 32.33 4.97 23.70
N ASN A 478 31.07 4.83 24.13
CA ASN A 478 30.54 5.37 25.38
C ASN A 478 30.60 6.91 25.49
N LYS A 479 30.71 7.61 24.36
CA LYS A 479 30.67 9.08 24.31
C LYS A 479 29.24 9.57 24.18
N ALA A 480 28.96 10.77 24.69
CA ALA A 480 27.69 11.44 24.44
C ALA A 480 27.47 11.67 22.94
N CYS A 481 26.25 11.56 22.46
CA CYS A 481 25.89 11.73 21.04
C CYS A 481 25.96 13.18 20.54
N GLY A 482 26.50 14.10 21.32
CA GLY A 482 26.64 15.52 20.96
C GLY A 482 25.29 16.25 20.91
N GLN A 483 25.06 17.03 19.86
CA GLN A 483 23.78 17.77 19.65
C GLN A 483 22.67 16.91 19.07
N THR A 484 22.97 15.68 18.63
CA THR A 484 22.01 14.73 18.08
C THR A 484 21.61 13.69 19.13
N SER A 485 20.40 13.15 19.03
CA SER A 485 20.00 12.06 19.91
C SER A 485 20.75 10.78 19.56
N CYS A 486 21.11 9.97 20.58
CA CYS A 486 21.78 8.68 20.34
C CYS A 486 20.95 7.74 19.46
N ALA A 487 19.63 7.78 19.57
CA ALA A 487 18.75 7.01 18.70
C ALA A 487 18.94 7.34 17.22
N LYS A 488 18.93 8.61 16.88
CA LYS A 488 19.03 9.06 15.49
C LYS A 488 20.43 8.83 14.92
N THR A 489 21.48 9.00 15.74
CA THR A 489 22.86 8.66 15.38
C THR A 489 23.00 7.15 15.15
N PHE A 490 22.40 6.32 16.01
CA PHE A 490 22.36 4.87 15.83
C PHE A 490 21.60 4.47 14.57
N THR A 491 20.42 5.06 14.30
CA THR A 491 19.66 4.80 13.08
C THR A 491 20.48 5.11 11.83
N SER A 492 21.19 6.24 11.81
CA SER A 492 22.07 6.60 10.70
C SER A 492 23.20 5.59 10.49
N ALA A 493 23.83 5.12 11.59
CA ALA A 493 24.87 4.10 11.54
C ALA A 493 24.33 2.76 11.02
N VAL A 494 23.14 2.34 11.46
CA VAL A 494 22.45 1.15 10.97
C VAL A 494 22.18 1.21 9.47
N VAL A 495 21.64 2.33 8.98
CA VAL A 495 21.37 2.54 7.55
C VAL A 495 22.67 2.50 6.76
N SER A 496 23.74 3.13 7.23
CA SER A 496 25.06 3.09 6.58
C SER A 496 25.63 1.66 6.50
N ALA A 497 25.57 0.91 7.61
CA ALA A 497 26.02 -0.49 7.65
C ALA A 497 25.18 -1.38 6.73
N PHE A 498 23.87 -1.19 6.70
CA PHE A 498 22.95 -1.87 5.81
C PHE A 498 23.28 -1.60 4.33
N MET A 499 23.45 -0.34 3.95
CA MET A 499 23.82 0.04 2.58
C MET A 499 25.17 -0.56 2.18
N THR A 500 26.14 -0.61 3.07
CA THR A 500 27.45 -1.26 2.84
C THR A 500 27.29 -2.75 2.56
N LYS A 501 26.46 -3.44 3.35
CA LYS A 501 26.18 -4.87 3.17
C LYS A 501 25.43 -5.15 1.86
N VAL A 502 24.40 -4.37 1.53
CA VAL A 502 23.67 -4.51 0.27
C VAL A 502 24.58 -4.28 -0.92
N LYS A 503 25.43 -3.25 -0.85
CA LYS A 503 26.38 -2.92 -1.93
C LYS A 503 27.36 -4.06 -2.20
N SER A 504 27.84 -4.76 -1.17
CA SER A 504 28.81 -5.86 -1.31
C SER A 504 28.20 -7.12 -1.95
N ASN A 505 26.88 -7.31 -1.90
CA ASN A 505 26.19 -8.52 -2.37
C ASN A 505 24.92 -8.22 -3.18
N LEU A 506 24.94 -7.13 -3.93
CA LEU A 506 23.75 -6.58 -4.59
C LEU A 506 23.02 -7.57 -5.50
N SER A 507 23.76 -8.31 -6.34
CA SER A 507 23.17 -9.27 -7.28
C SER A 507 22.35 -10.38 -6.59
N GLN A 508 22.71 -10.71 -5.34
CA GLN A 508 21.98 -11.68 -4.52
C GLN A 508 20.65 -11.10 -4.01
N TYR A 509 20.59 -9.81 -3.72
CA TYR A 509 19.46 -9.21 -3.02
C TYR A 509 18.48 -8.49 -3.93
N VAL A 510 18.90 -8.02 -5.11
CA VAL A 510 18.14 -7.08 -5.94
C VAL A 510 16.72 -7.57 -6.28
N GLY A 511 16.55 -8.85 -6.60
CA GLY A 511 15.23 -9.41 -6.91
C GLY A 511 14.28 -9.47 -5.70
N GLN A 512 14.81 -9.79 -4.51
CA GLN A 512 14.03 -9.85 -3.27
C GLN A 512 13.73 -8.45 -2.75
N MET A 513 14.69 -7.52 -2.87
CA MET A 513 14.50 -6.11 -2.51
C MET A 513 13.47 -5.43 -3.41
N GLY A 514 13.47 -5.70 -4.71
CA GLY A 514 12.43 -5.19 -5.62
C GLY A 514 11.02 -5.68 -5.25
N LYS A 515 10.89 -6.95 -4.87
CA LYS A 515 9.61 -7.49 -4.37
C LYS A 515 9.19 -6.84 -3.04
N LEU A 516 10.17 -6.63 -2.13
CA LEU A 516 9.92 -5.96 -0.87
C LEU A 516 9.47 -4.52 -1.11
N LEU A 517 10.15 -3.76 -1.97
CA LEU A 517 9.80 -2.39 -2.30
C LEU A 517 8.36 -2.29 -2.83
N TYR A 518 8.00 -3.14 -3.80
CA TYR A 518 6.64 -3.16 -4.34
C TYR A 518 5.58 -3.51 -3.27
N ALA A 519 5.86 -4.49 -2.41
CA ALA A 519 4.98 -4.83 -1.30
C ALA A 519 4.85 -3.66 -0.32
N SER A 520 5.96 -2.99 -0.02
CA SER A 520 6.00 -1.86 0.92
C SER A 520 5.28 -0.60 0.39
N LEU A 521 5.29 -0.37 -0.91
CA LEU A 521 4.47 0.68 -1.54
C LEU A 521 2.97 0.40 -1.34
N ARG A 522 2.55 -0.85 -1.47
CA ARG A 522 1.15 -1.24 -1.26
C ARG A 522 0.71 -1.23 0.20
N THR A 523 1.63 -1.50 1.11
CA THR A 523 1.38 -1.44 2.56
C THR A 523 1.69 -0.06 3.14
N LYS A 524 2.07 0.93 2.33
CA LYS A 524 2.44 2.29 2.75
C LYS A 524 3.57 2.32 3.80
N ASP A 525 4.44 1.32 3.79
CA ASP A 525 5.68 1.32 4.58
C ASP A 525 6.82 2.01 3.85
N VAL A 526 6.65 2.15 2.54
CA VAL A 526 7.33 3.09 1.65
C VAL A 526 6.25 3.90 0.95
N GLU A 527 6.37 5.21 1.00
CA GLU A 527 5.52 6.13 0.27
C GLU A 527 6.40 6.96 -0.66
N VAL A 528 5.92 7.22 -1.87
CA VAL A 528 6.66 7.97 -2.90
C VAL A 528 5.75 9.04 -3.47
N TYR A 529 6.26 10.25 -3.52
CA TYR A 529 5.66 11.39 -4.23
C TYR A 529 6.61 11.86 -5.32
N LEU A 530 6.09 12.13 -6.50
CA LEU A 530 6.87 12.56 -7.65
C LEU A 530 6.47 13.98 -8.07
N THR A 531 7.43 14.88 -8.10
CA THR A 531 7.21 16.27 -8.54
C THR A 531 6.73 16.35 -10.00
N PRO A 532 7.24 15.54 -10.95
CA PRO A 532 6.68 15.46 -12.29
C PRO A 532 5.27 14.87 -12.28
N THR A 533 4.32 15.63 -12.84
CA THR A 533 2.89 15.29 -12.84
C THR A 533 2.60 13.91 -13.44
N ALA A 534 3.30 13.53 -14.50
CA ALA A 534 3.12 12.23 -15.15
C ALA A 534 3.50 11.06 -14.21
N GLY A 535 4.62 11.20 -13.47
CA GLY A 535 5.01 10.17 -12.49
C GLY A 535 4.02 10.05 -11.34
N GLU A 536 3.48 11.17 -10.86
CA GLU A 536 2.48 11.17 -9.78
C GLU A 536 1.14 10.59 -10.26
N HIS A 537 0.73 10.86 -11.51
CA HIS A 537 -0.45 10.22 -12.12
C HIS A 537 -0.25 8.70 -12.21
N MET A 538 0.91 8.24 -12.65
CA MET A 538 1.24 6.81 -12.67
C MET A 538 1.10 6.18 -11.28
N LEU A 539 1.64 6.80 -10.22
CA LEU A 539 1.49 6.27 -8.85
C LEU A 539 0.03 6.19 -8.42
N ARG A 540 -0.78 7.16 -8.81
CA ARG A 540 -2.23 7.17 -8.55
C ARG A 540 -2.94 6.04 -9.29
N ASP A 541 -2.68 5.88 -10.58
CA ASP A 541 -3.31 4.87 -11.43
C ASP A 541 -2.95 3.44 -10.95
N LEU A 542 -1.74 3.25 -10.43
CA LEU A 542 -1.28 2.02 -9.79
C LEU A 542 -1.81 1.82 -8.35
N ASN A 543 -2.53 2.82 -7.80
CA ASN A 543 -2.93 2.87 -6.39
C ASN A 543 -1.72 2.77 -5.42
N LEU A 544 -0.65 3.47 -5.74
CA LEU A 544 0.62 3.52 -5.00
C LEU A 544 0.96 4.93 -4.50
N SER A 545 0.12 5.93 -4.75
CA SER A 545 0.34 7.33 -4.35
C SER A 545 0.15 7.57 -2.84
N ALA A 546 -0.40 6.60 -2.11
CA ALA A 546 -0.78 6.73 -0.70
C ALA A 546 -1.67 7.97 -0.43
N GLU A 547 -2.45 8.39 -1.42
CA GLU A 547 -3.40 9.48 -1.26
C GLU A 547 -4.68 9.04 -0.53
N VAL A 548 -5.39 10.00 0.02
CA VAL A 548 -6.77 9.77 0.45
C VAL A 548 -7.57 9.49 -0.80
N ALA A 549 -7.99 8.24 -0.99
CA ALA A 549 -8.68 7.80 -2.18
C ALA A 549 -9.90 8.68 -2.48
N ALA A 550 -10.19 8.93 -3.76
CA ALA A 550 -11.40 9.66 -4.18
C ALA A 550 -12.64 9.03 -3.53
N PRO A 551 -13.67 9.81 -3.16
CA PRO A 551 -14.87 9.24 -2.54
C PRO A 551 -15.45 8.17 -3.45
N PRO A 552 -15.51 6.89 -3.04
CA PRO A 552 -16.09 5.85 -3.86
C PRO A 552 -17.60 6.07 -3.98
N THR A 553 -18.20 5.55 -5.01
CA THR A 553 -19.67 5.48 -5.14
C THR A 553 -20.29 4.65 -4.03
N GLY A 554 -19.54 3.68 -3.44
CA GLY A 554 -19.90 2.86 -2.32
C GLY A 554 -19.63 3.46 -0.94
N ASP A 555 -19.29 2.61 -0.01
CA ASP A 555 -19.03 2.92 1.38
C ASP A 555 -17.52 2.94 1.67
N THR A 556 -17.10 3.72 2.68
CA THR A 556 -15.70 3.84 3.02
C THR A 556 -15.48 4.23 4.48
N VAL A 557 -14.43 3.67 5.06
CA VAL A 557 -13.92 4.04 6.38
C VAL A 557 -12.41 4.22 6.27
N TYR A 558 -11.92 5.35 6.74
CA TYR A 558 -10.50 5.62 6.90
C TYR A 558 -10.27 6.29 8.24
N GLU A 559 -9.77 5.55 9.19
CA GLU A 559 -9.39 6.06 10.49
C GLU A 559 -7.92 6.46 10.45
N VAL A 560 -7.60 7.65 10.99
CA VAL A 560 -6.27 8.26 10.97
C VAL A 560 -5.96 8.85 12.32
N GLU A 561 -4.78 8.51 12.83
CA GLU A 561 -4.27 9.00 14.11
C GLU A 561 -3.08 9.97 13.95
N ALA A 562 -2.97 10.90 14.86
CA ALA A 562 -1.76 11.67 15.08
C ALA A 562 -1.45 11.67 16.57
N ASN A 563 -0.35 11.01 16.97
CA ASN A 563 0.14 11.04 18.34
C ASN A 563 0.56 12.49 18.67
N VAL A 564 -0.26 13.14 19.49
CA VAL A 564 -0.04 14.53 19.92
C VAL A 564 0.62 14.60 21.28
N GLY A 565 0.87 13.47 21.93
CA GLY A 565 1.66 13.36 23.16
C GLY A 565 3.15 13.63 22.96
N ALA A 566 3.63 13.69 21.71
CA ALA A 566 5.05 13.84 21.38
C ALA A 566 5.92 12.80 22.08
N ASN A 567 5.44 11.58 22.16
CA ASN A 567 6.03 10.47 22.89
C ASN A 567 6.05 9.20 22.02
N LYS A 568 6.73 8.16 22.48
CA LYS A 568 6.85 6.89 21.74
C LYS A 568 5.88 5.80 22.25
N ASP A 569 4.73 6.21 22.74
CA ASP A 569 3.80 5.33 23.44
C ASP A 569 3.07 4.35 22.51
N ASN A 570 2.96 4.67 21.21
CA ASN A 570 2.41 3.73 20.24
C ASN A 570 3.14 2.36 20.23
N TYR A 571 4.42 2.34 20.64
CA TYR A 571 5.21 1.12 20.77
C TYR A 571 4.66 0.12 21.80
N PHE A 572 4.04 0.63 22.87
CA PHE A 572 3.56 -0.18 23.98
C PHE A 572 2.10 -0.60 23.84
N LEU A 573 1.35 0.03 22.94
CA LEU A 573 -0.08 -0.17 22.80
C LEU A 573 -0.42 -1.43 22.01
N LYS A 574 -1.48 -2.12 22.43
CA LYS A 574 -2.17 -3.14 21.65
C LYS A 574 -3.48 -2.57 21.14
N TYR A 575 -3.73 -2.77 19.87
CA TYR A 575 -4.85 -2.19 19.12
C TYR A 575 -5.94 -3.21 18.85
N LYS A 576 -7.19 -2.76 18.74
CA LYS A 576 -8.33 -3.55 18.29
C LYS A 576 -9.37 -2.65 17.65
N MET A 577 -9.91 -3.04 16.51
CA MET A 577 -10.97 -2.32 15.80
C MET A 577 -12.08 -3.29 15.36
N ALA A 578 -13.33 -2.86 15.51
CA ALA A 578 -14.50 -3.59 15.02
C ALA A 578 -15.52 -2.63 14.43
N ASP A 579 -16.11 -2.97 13.30
CA ASP A 579 -17.23 -2.24 12.69
C ASP A 579 -18.44 -3.15 12.51
N GLN A 580 -19.56 -2.78 13.14
CA GLN A 580 -20.84 -3.43 12.97
C GLN A 580 -21.69 -2.60 12.02
N ILE A 581 -21.96 -3.13 10.84
CA ILE A 581 -22.65 -2.47 9.76
C ILE A 581 -24.02 -3.12 9.58
N THR A 582 -25.08 -2.32 9.51
CA THR A 582 -26.41 -2.80 9.19
C THR A 582 -26.89 -2.15 7.90
N LEU A 583 -27.17 -2.98 6.90
CA LEU A 583 -27.80 -2.55 5.65
C LEU A 583 -29.32 -2.63 5.80
N ASP A 584 -30.02 -1.57 5.46
CA ASP A 584 -31.48 -1.56 5.48
C ASP A 584 -32.09 -1.78 4.06
N GLY A 585 -33.41 -1.94 4.01
CA GLY A 585 -34.13 -2.17 2.75
C GLY A 585 -34.13 -0.97 1.80
N ALA A 586 -33.70 0.20 2.24
CA ALA A 586 -33.54 1.41 1.41
C ALA A 586 -32.14 1.51 0.79
N GLY A 587 -31.22 0.59 1.15
CA GLY A 587 -29.84 0.60 0.67
C GLY A 587 -28.92 1.52 1.47
N ASP A 588 -29.33 1.90 2.68
CA ASP A 588 -28.54 2.71 3.59
C ASP A 588 -27.69 1.78 4.50
N ALA A 589 -26.46 2.20 4.82
CA ALA A 589 -25.61 1.53 5.81
C ALA A 589 -25.57 2.32 7.11
N THR A 590 -25.74 1.61 8.23
CA THR A 590 -25.51 2.17 9.56
C THR A 590 -24.29 1.50 10.20
N HIS A 591 -23.27 2.29 10.51
CA HIS A 591 -22.03 1.86 11.13
C HIS A 591 -22.05 2.04 12.64
N LYS A 592 -21.41 1.11 13.33
CA LYS A 592 -21.02 1.20 14.75
C LYS A 592 -19.56 0.77 14.85
N LEU A 593 -18.67 1.72 14.56
CA LEU A 593 -17.24 1.54 14.68
C LEU A 593 -16.84 1.65 16.15
N ALA A 594 -16.08 0.68 16.62
CA ALA A 594 -15.49 0.67 17.95
C ALA A 594 -14.01 0.32 17.85
N TRP A 595 -13.17 1.02 18.61
CA TRP A 595 -11.76 0.69 18.69
C TRP A 595 -11.25 0.85 20.11
N SER A 596 -10.13 0.21 20.41
CA SER A 596 -9.55 0.25 21.74
C SER A 596 -8.02 0.18 21.70
N TYR A 597 -7.45 0.83 22.72
CA TYR A 597 -6.03 0.80 23.04
C TYR A 597 -5.88 0.10 24.38
N THR A 598 -5.08 -0.96 24.40
CA THR A 598 -4.69 -1.63 25.63
C THR A 598 -3.22 -1.41 25.87
N TRP A 599 -2.90 -0.73 26.98
CA TRP A 599 -1.52 -0.62 27.45
C TRP A 599 -1.29 -1.69 28.52
N PRO A 600 -0.52 -2.74 28.22
CA PRO A 600 -0.31 -3.83 29.16
C PRO A 600 0.38 -3.36 30.45
N ASN A 601 0.04 -3.96 31.57
CA ASN A 601 0.80 -3.81 32.80
C ASN A 601 2.08 -4.65 32.72
N ASP A 602 3.16 -4.07 32.20
CA ASP A 602 4.46 -4.70 32.06
C ASP A 602 5.53 -3.92 32.81
N PRO A 603 5.89 -4.31 34.04
CA PRO A 603 6.90 -3.62 34.83
C PRO A 603 8.27 -3.55 34.15
N ALA A 604 8.59 -4.47 33.23
CA ALA A 604 9.85 -4.43 32.48
C ALA A 604 9.95 -3.24 31.54
N THR A 605 8.82 -2.79 31.00
CA THR A 605 8.74 -1.62 30.09
C THR A 605 8.47 -0.30 30.84
N LEU A 606 8.16 -0.33 32.12
CA LEU A 606 7.75 0.85 32.88
C LEU A 606 8.80 1.97 32.85
N LYS A 607 10.08 1.63 32.95
CA LYS A 607 11.18 2.60 32.86
C LYS A 607 11.26 3.24 31.48
N GLU A 608 11.07 2.44 30.43
CA GLU A 608 11.06 2.91 29.04
C GLU A 608 9.85 3.81 28.80
N THR A 609 8.69 3.47 29.35
CA THR A 609 7.45 4.26 29.32
C THR A 609 7.68 5.67 29.86
N PHE A 610 8.29 5.80 31.05
CA PHE A 610 8.60 7.12 31.61
C PHE A 610 9.64 7.89 30.80
N ALA A 611 10.59 7.21 30.18
CA ALA A 611 11.58 7.81 29.28
C ALA A 611 10.97 8.21 27.94
N ALA A 612 9.85 7.56 27.53
CA ALA A 612 9.15 7.85 26.29
C ALA A 612 8.26 9.11 26.32
N GLY A 613 8.03 9.68 27.51
CA GLY A 613 7.21 10.89 27.66
C GLY A 613 6.18 10.82 28.81
N GLY A 614 6.08 9.68 29.47
CA GLY A 614 5.16 9.45 30.60
C GLY A 614 4.19 8.29 30.36
N PRO A 615 3.30 8.04 31.32
CA PRO A 615 2.41 6.88 31.27
C PRO A 615 1.07 7.15 30.54
N ASP A 616 0.95 8.23 29.79
CA ASP A 616 -0.31 8.68 29.18
C ASP A 616 -0.14 8.94 27.68
N TYR A 617 -0.69 8.06 26.88
CA TYR A 617 -0.83 8.22 25.43
C TYR A 617 -1.93 9.22 25.11
N SER A 618 -1.70 10.09 24.14
CA SER A 618 -2.70 11.02 23.60
C SER A 618 -2.59 11.11 22.09
N SER A 619 -3.71 10.97 21.39
CA SER A 619 -3.77 11.08 19.94
C SER A 619 -4.97 11.89 19.48
N TYR A 620 -4.83 12.54 18.32
CA TYR A 620 -5.95 13.19 17.62
C TYR A 620 -6.38 12.27 16.47
N VAL A 621 -7.64 11.81 16.52
CA VAL A 621 -8.21 10.87 15.55
C VAL A 621 -9.14 11.58 14.60
N ARG A 622 -9.06 11.21 13.31
CA ARG A 622 -9.98 11.62 12.24
C ARG A 622 -10.51 10.35 11.56
N VAL A 623 -11.84 10.22 11.51
CA VAL A 623 -12.51 9.13 10.78
C VAL A 623 -13.16 9.72 9.53
N PHE A 624 -12.61 9.39 8.38
CA PHE A 624 -13.10 9.80 7.07
C PHE A 624 -14.16 8.79 6.60
N THR A 625 -15.30 9.32 6.18
CA THR A 625 -16.47 8.56 5.75
C THR A 625 -17.02 9.16 4.45
N PRO A 626 -17.98 8.52 3.76
CA PRO A 626 -18.60 9.12 2.59
C PRO A 626 -19.17 10.52 2.88
N PRO A 627 -19.17 11.45 1.90
CA PRO A 627 -19.59 12.85 2.12
C PRO A 627 -21.03 12.98 2.64
N ARG A 628 -21.89 11.99 2.30
CA ARG A 628 -23.30 11.93 2.73
C ARG A 628 -23.51 11.31 4.12
N ALA A 629 -22.44 10.90 4.81
CA ALA A 629 -22.53 10.31 6.13
C ALA A 629 -23.18 11.28 7.15
N LYS A 630 -24.10 10.76 7.94
CA LYS A 630 -24.84 11.48 8.98
C LYS A 630 -24.47 10.93 10.34
N PHE A 631 -23.95 11.80 11.21
CA PHE A 631 -23.61 11.45 12.57
C PHE A 631 -24.82 10.93 13.36
N ILE A 632 -24.61 9.91 14.18
CA ILE A 632 -25.62 9.35 15.11
C ILE A 632 -25.15 9.53 16.55
N ALA A 633 -23.99 8.97 16.91
CA ALA A 633 -23.48 8.98 18.28
C ALA A 633 -21.95 8.83 18.31
N GLN A 634 -21.33 9.25 19.39
CA GLN A 634 -19.94 8.97 19.71
C GLN A 634 -19.82 8.49 21.17
N GLN A 635 -18.74 7.79 21.48
CA GLN A 635 -18.40 7.33 22.79
C GLN A 635 -16.95 7.69 23.12
N ASN A 636 -16.76 8.42 24.21
CA ASN A 636 -15.47 8.75 24.84
C ASN A 636 -14.52 9.64 24.03
N LEU A 637 -14.90 10.13 22.83
CA LEU A 637 -14.07 11.09 22.08
C LEU A 637 -14.10 12.46 22.79
N ILE A 638 -12.93 12.99 23.11
CA ILE A 638 -12.77 14.29 23.75
C ILE A 638 -12.71 15.37 22.67
N GLY A 639 -13.42 16.49 22.87
CA GLY A 639 -13.45 17.58 21.88
C GLY A 639 -14.03 17.14 20.53
N PHE A 640 -15.00 16.21 20.55
CA PHE A 640 -15.63 15.71 19.33
C PHE A 640 -16.14 16.82 18.43
N GLY A 641 -15.85 16.69 17.13
CA GLY A 641 -16.31 17.59 16.09
C GLY A 641 -16.55 16.89 14.77
N THR A 642 -17.12 17.63 13.83
CA THR A 642 -17.36 17.15 12.47
C THR A 642 -16.89 18.17 11.45
N GLY A 643 -16.28 17.71 10.36
CA GLY A 643 -15.77 18.55 9.29
C GLY A 643 -15.92 17.91 7.92
N GLY A 644 -15.19 18.44 6.96
CA GLY A 644 -15.04 17.89 5.63
C GLY A 644 -13.62 18.10 5.13
N GLU A 645 -12.97 17.05 4.64
CA GLU A 645 -11.66 17.06 4.01
C GLU A 645 -11.70 16.08 2.82
N PHE A 646 -11.03 16.38 1.72
CA PHE A 646 -10.94 15.48 0.55
C PHE A 646 -12.30 15.00 0.03
N GLU A 647 -13.29 15.93 -0.02
CA GLU A 647 -14.67 15.60 -0.40
C GLU A 647 -15.33 14.50 0.45
N ARG A 648 -14.81 14.28 1.67
CA ARG A 648 -15.34 13.31 2.63
C ARG A 648 -15.88 13.99 3.88
N LYS A 649 -16.84 13.37 4.53
CA LYS A 649 -17.25 13.73 5.88
C LYS A 649 -16.21 13.21 6.84
N VAL A 650 -15.79 14.08 7.79
CA VAL A 650 -14.80 13.75 8.82
C VAL A 650 -15.44 13.89 10.18
N PHE A 651 -15.29 12.86 10.99
CA PHE A 651 -15.55 12.88 12.42
C PHE A 651 -14.21 12.88 13.15
N HIS A 652 -14.02 13.76 14.13
CA HIS A 652 -12.72 13.91 14.77
C HIS A 652 -12.85 14.16 16.28
N GLY A 653 -11.77 13.87 17.00
CA GLY A 653 -11.66 14.11 18.43
C GLY A 653 -10.35 13.56 18.98
N SER A 654 -10.10 13.81 20.26
CA SER A 654 -8.92 13.26 20.93
C SER A 654 -9.26 11.96 21.63
N VAL A 655 -8.28 11.06 21.65
CA VAL A 655 -8.29 9.78 22.36
C VAL A 655 -7.06 9.67 23.26
N GLY A 656 -7.07 8.74 24.21
CA GLY A 656 -5.91 8.51 25.06
C GLY A 656 -5.97 7.13 25.71
N ALA A 657 -4.84 6.71 26.25
CA ALA A 657 -4.73 5.48 27.04
C ALA A 657 -3.66 5.67 28.12
N SER A 658 -3.92 5.24 29.34
CA SER A 658 -2.95 5.26 30.41
C SER A 658 -2.30 3.88 30.60
N TYR A 659 -1.10 3.86 31.14
CA TYR A 659 -0.38 2.63 31.48
C TYR A 659 -1.25 1.70 32.30
N ALA A 660 -1.13 0.39 32.04
CA ALA A 660 -1.90 -0.68 32.69
C ALA A 660 -3.44 -0.57 32.54
N SER A 661 -3.92 0.07 31.46
CA SER A 661 -5.35 0.27 31.23
C SER A 661 -5.77 -0.11 29.81
N THR A 662 -7.08 -0.20 29.62
CA THR A 662 -7.71 -0.31 28.30
C THR A 662 -8.69 0.84 28.14
N SER A 663 -8.49 1.66 27.12
CA SER A 663 -9.41 2.72 26.72
C SER A 663 -10.16 2.29 25.46
N SER A 664 -11.48 2.54 25.42
CA SER A 664 -12.33 2.17 24.29
C SER A 664 -13.11 3.38 23.79
N TYR A 665 -13.23 3.48 22.48
CA TYR A 665 -13.87 4.58 21.76
C TYR A 665 -14.90 4.04 20.78
N GLY A 666 -15.86 4.85 20.42
CA GLY A 666 -16.90 4.46 19.47
C GLY A 666 -17.45 5.61 18.68
N LEU A 667 -17.86 5.32 17.46
CA LEU A 667 -18.48 6.26 16.54
C LEU A 667 -19.57 5.54 15.75
N SER A 668 -20.75 6.19 15.66
CA SER A 668 -21.87 5.67 14.88
C SER A 668 -22.34 6.71 13.89
N TRP A 669 -22.58 6.28 12.65
CA TRP A 669 -23.11 7.13 11.60
C TRP A 669 -23.96 6.31 10.62
N LYS A 670 -24.75 6.99 9.81
CA LYS A 670 -25.55 6.40 8.74
C LYS A 670 -25.11 6.98 7.40
N VAL A 671 -24.92 6.13 6.41
CA VAL A 671 -24.59 6.50 5.03
C VAL A 671 -25.78 6.13 4.14
N PRO A 672 -26.52 7.10 3.58
CA PRO A 672 -27.64 6.78 2.72
C PRO A 672 -27.19 6.34 1.33
N ASN A 673 -27.97 5.44 0.71
CA ASN A 673 -27.85 4.99 -0.68
C ASN A 673 -26.43 4.48 -1.03
N VAL A 674 -25.85 3.59 -0.21
CA VAL A 674 -24.54 2.98 -0.47
C VAL A 674 -24.64 1.65 -1.22
N VAL A 675 -25.78 1.00 -1.15
CA VAL A 675 -26.05 -0.23 -1.90
C VAL A 675 -26.54 0.17 -3.28
N THR A 676 -25.84 -0.27 -4.32
CA THR A 676 -26.27 -0.13 -5.71
C THR A 676 -27.16 -1.30 -6.11
N HIS A 677 -27.98 -1.14 -7.14
CA HIS A 677 -28.89 -2.18 -7.62
C HIS A 677 -28.93 -2.16 -9.14
N ASP A 678 -28.89 -3.34 -9.74
CA ASP A 678 -29.08 -3.55 -11.18
C ASP A 678 -29.90 -4.83 -11.46
N SER A 679 -29.89 -5.31 -12.72
CA SER A 679 -30.60 -6.54 -13.10
C SER A 679 -30.05 -7.82 -12.47
N SER A 680 -28.82 -7.80 -11.96
CA SER A 680 -28.20 -8.93 -11.25
C SER A 680 -28.50 -8.95 -9.76
N GLY A 681 -28.89 -7.83 -9.15
CA GLY A 681 -29.23 -7.75 -7.73
C GLY A 681 -28.73 -6.47 -7.04
N TYR A 682 -28.46 -6.60 -5.77
CA TYR A 682 -27.95 -5.54 -4.89
C TYR A 682 -26.46 -5.76 -4.63
N HIS A 683 -25.69 -4.67 -4.69
CA HIS A 683 -24.24 -4.69 -4.57
C HIS A 683 -23.80 -3.71 -3.48
N TYR A 684 -23.15 -4.22 -2.45
CA TYR A 684 -22.56 -3.42 -1.39
C TYR A 684 -21.04 -3.48 -1.50
N HIS A 685 -20.41 -2.30 -1.68
CA HIS A 685 -18.97 -2.14 -1.72
C HIS A 685 -18.51 -1.29 -0.54
N LEU A 686 -17.58 -1.82 0.25
CA LEU A 686 -16.96 -1.14 1.38
C LEU A 686 -15.44 -1.14 1.23
N THR A 687 -14.85 0.03 1.38
CA THR A 687 -13.39 0.20 1.45
C THR A 687 -12.98 0.61 2.85
N PHE A 688 -12.11 -0.18 3.49
CA PHE A 688 -11.31 0.26 4.63
C PHE A 688 -9.95 0.72 4.13
N GLN A 689 -9.68 2.02 4.20
CA GLN A 689 -8.36 2.55 3.88
C GLN A 689 -7.44 2.41 5.09
N ARG A 690 -6.22 1.88 4.88
CA ARG A 690 -5.22 1.71 5.95
C ARG A 690 -4.45 3.00 6.16
N GLU A 691 -4.27 3.40 7.42
CA GLU A 691 -3.25 4.38 7.82
C GLU A 691 -1.86 3.72 7.78
N ALA A 692 -0.86 4.45 7.26
CA ALA A 692 0.52 4.00 7.30
C ALA A 692 1.04 3.90 8.76
N GLY A 693 1.97 2.98 9.02
CA GLY A 693 2.63 2.84 10.33
C GLY A 693 1.83 2.08 11.40
N ILE A 694 0.54 1.78 11.18
CA ILE A 694 -0.28 1.00 12.08
C ILE A 694 -0.95 -0.18 11.37
N VAL A 695 -1.13 -1.27 12.09
CA VAL A 695 -1.89 -2.45 11.64
C VAL A 695 -3.01 -2.73 12.63
N TRP A 696 -4.22 -2.39 12.24
CA TRP A 696 -5.41 -2.69 13.03
C TRP A 696 -5.80 -4.17 12.89
N PRO A 697 -5.91 -4.94 13.98
CA PRO A 697 -6.71 -6.15 13.99
C PRO A 697 -8.17 -5.78 13.78
N LEU A 698 -8.66 -5.95 12.55
CA LEU A 698 -9.97 -5.51 12.12
C LEU A 698 -10.98 -6.66 12.16
N HIS A 699 -12.18 -6.37 12.69
CA HIS A 699 -13.35 -7.26 12.65
C HIS A 699 -14.54 -6.50 12.07
N VAL A 700 -15.04 -6.94 10.93
CA VAL A 700 -16.21 -6.34 10.25
C VAL A 700 -17.37 -7.30 10.29
N VAL A 701 -18.54 -6.83 10.69
CA VAL A 701 -19.80 -7.59 10.69
C VAL A 701 -20.82 -6.82 9.89
N VAL A 702 -21.28 -7.38 8.77
CA VAL A 702 -22.32 -6.79 7.93
C VAL A 702 -23.61 -7.57 8.07
N THR A 703 -24.64 -6.93 8.63
CA THR A 703 -25.99 -7.48 8.70
C THR A 703 -26.80 -7.01 7.49
N LEU A 704 -27.22 -7.96 6.66
CA LEU A 704 -28.01 -7.72 5.46
C LEU A 704 -29.51 -7.58 5.79
N PRO A 705 -30.32 -6.98 4.91
CA PRO A 705 -31.78 -6.96 5.03
C PRO A 705 -32.35 -8.39 5.19
N LYS A 706 -33.46 -8.53 5.92
CA LYS A 706 -34.08 -9.85 6.18
C LYS A 706 -34.46 -10.61 4.90
N CYS A 707 -34.74 -9.90 3.80
CA CYS A 707 -35.04 -10.47 2.49
C CYS A 707 -33.81 -10.95 1.73
N ALA A 708 -32.61 -10.62 2.16
CA ALA A 708 -31.39 -10.83 1.40
C ALA A 708 -31.04 -12.32 1.27
N VAL A 709 -30.77 -12.72 0.05
CA VAL A 709 -30.16 -14.02 -0.31
C VAL A 709 -28.87 -13.73 -1.03
N LEU A 710 -27.74 -14.16 -0.46
CA LEU A 710 -26.42 -13.95 -1.02
C LEU A 710 -26.29 -14.55 -2.43
N GLN A 711 -25.61 -13.84 -3.31
CA GLN A 711 -25.22 -14.28 -4.64
C GLN A 711 -23.72 -14.53 -4.69
N GLY A 712 -23.33 -15.78 -4.45
CA GLY A 712 -21.95 -16.18 -4.31
C GLY A 712 -21.35 -15.82 -2.94
N ASP A 713 -20.07 -16.16 -2.77
CA ASP A 713 -19.34 -15.84 -1.55
C ASP A 713 -18.93 -14.37 -1.55
N PRO A 714 -18.96 -13.70 -0.37
CA PRO A 714 -18.40 -12.34 -0.25
C PRO A 714 -16.94 -12.32 -0.66
N VAL A 715 -16.55 -11.28 -1.39
CA VAL A 715 -15.18 -11.11 -1.87
C VAL A 715 -14.46 -10.11 -0.97
N THR A 716 -13.26 -10.46 -0.52
CA THR A 716 -12.38 -9.53 0.19
C THR A 716 -11.02 -9.46 -0.48
N SER A 717 -10.43 -8.26 -0.49
CA SER A 717 -9.04 -8.03 -0.85
C SER A 717 -8.39 -7.10 0.18
N GLY A 718 -7.07 -7.19 0.36
CA GLY A 718 -6.35 -6.32 1.29
C GLY A 718 -6.30 -6.79 2.73
N LEU A 719 -7.15 -7.70 3.17
CA LEU A 719 -6.98 -8.47 4.38
C LEU A 719 -6.00 -9.63 4.12
N THR A 720 -5.29 -10.12 5.12
CA THR A 720 -4.23 -11.12 4.93
C THR A 720 -4.75 -12.56 4.88
N ALA A 721 -3.83 -13.54 4.75
CA ALA A 721 -4.18 -14.97 4.69
C ALA A 721 -4.80 -15.54 5.99
N GLN A 722 -4.89 -14.76 7.03
CA GLN A 722 -5.58 -15.12 8.29
C GLN A 722 -7.05 -14.69 8.30
N ASP A 723 -7.51 -14.13 7.18
CA ASP A 723 -8.87 -13.64 7.04
C ASP A 723 -9.87 -14.79 7.16
N HIS A 724 -10.87 -14.60 8.00
CA HIS A 724 -11.97 -15.50 8.12
C HIS A 724 -13.24 -14.82 7.64
N ILE A 725 -13.90 -15.44 6.66
CA ILE A 725 -15.23 -15.06 6.21
C ILE A 725 -16.21 -16.11 6.74
N ALA A 726 -17.19 -15.66 7.51
CA ALA A 726 -18.28 -16.51 7.98
C ALA A 726 -19.61 -15.88 7.56
N VAL A 727 -20.52 -16.72 7.05
CA VAL A 727 -21.86 -16.32 6.65
C VAL A 727 -22.87 -17.13 7.46
N ALA A 728 -23.75 -16.45 8.18
CA ALA A 728 -24.85 -17.08 8.90
C ALA A 728 -26.02 -16.11 9.10
N ASN A 729 -27.24 -16.55 8.82
CA ASN A 729 -28.47 -15.81 9.12
C ASN A 729 -28.46 -14.34 8.64
N ASN A 730 -28.16 -14.09 7.39
CA ASN A 730 -28.02 -12.75 6.79
C ASN A 730 -26.91 -11.89 7.42
N VAL A 731 -25.93 -12.49 8.09
CA VAL A 731 -24.77 -11.82 8.65
C VAL A 731 -23.52 -12.32 7.94
N VAL A 732 -22.72 -11.41 7.45
CA VAL A 732 -21.37 -11.66 6.91
C VAL A 732 -20.36 -11.11 7.91
N SER A 733 -19.47 -11.95 8.40
CA SER A 733 -18.43 -11.59 9.35
C SER A 733 -17.05 -11.84 8.75
N MET A 734 -16.16 -10.89 8.88
CA MET A 734 -14.80 -10.95 8.36
C MET A 734 -13.82 -10.44 9.40
N SER A 735 -12.66 -11.07 9.49
CA SER A 735 -11.61 -10.69 10.45
C SER A 735 -10.23 -10.85 9.83
N GLY A 736 -9.34 -9.93 10.12
CA GLY A 736 -7.94 -10.00 9.71
C GLY A 736 -7.17 -8.75 10.07
N PRO A 737 -5.84 -8.77 10.03
CA PRO A 737 -5.04 -7.56 10.17
C PRO A 737 -5.15 -6.69 8.92
N LEU A 738 -5.49 -5.42 9.09
CA LEU A 738 -5.55 -4.41 8.02
C LEU A 738 -4.11 -3.98 7.67
N THR A 739 -3.46 -4.75 6.79
CA THR A 739 -2.06 -4.51 6.37
C THR A 739 -1.94 -3.68 5.11
N MET A 740 -3.01 -3.51 4.37
CA MET A 740 -3.16 -2.63 3.20
C MET A 740 -4.62 -2.21 3.08
N ASP A 741 -4.93 -1.32 2.16
CA ASP A 741 -6.32 -0.94 1.91
C ASP A 741 -7.15 -2.18 1.57
N ALA A 742 -8.25 -2.37 2.30
CA ALA A 742 -9.12 -3.53 2.15
C ALA A 742 -10.41 -3.17 1.42
N GLN A 743 -10.83 -4.03 0.51
CA GLN A 743 -12.10 -3.91 -0.19
C GLN A 743 -12.98 -5.11 0.16
N ILE A 744 -14.24 -4.87 0.40
CA ILE A 744 -15.25 -5.86 0.74
C ILE A 744 -16.40 -5.69 -0.24
N GLU A 745 -16.76 -6.78 -0.91
CA GLU A 745 -17.87 -6.82 -1.85
C GLU A 745 -18.87 -7.88 -1.44
N ILE A 746 -20.14 -7.50 -1.31
CA ILE A 746 -21.25 -8.39 -0.94
C ILE A 746 -22.36 -8.18 -1.96
N ASN A 747 -22.70 -9.26 -2.69
CA ASN A 747 -23.75 -9.29 -3.66
C ASN A 747 -24.94 -10.12 -3.14
N TYR A 748 -26.18 -9.60 -3.26
CA TYR A 748 -27.38 -10.29 -2.78
C TYR A 748 -28.63 -9.92 -3.58
N THR A 749 -29.63 -10.79 -3.53
CA THR A 749 -30.98 -10.51 -4.03
C THR A 749 -31.96 -10.36 -2.86
N CYS A 750 -33.03 -9.56 -3.04
CA CYS A 750 -34.19 -9.50 -2.15
C CYS A 750 -35.41 -9.97 -2.89
N SER A 751 -35.95 -11.12 -2.51
CA SER A 751 -37.25 -11.56 -2.99
C SER A 751 -38.36 -11.12 -2.05
N PRO A 752 -39.47 -10.52 -2.54
CA PRO A 752 -40.60 -10.16 -1.68
C PRO A 752 -41.35 -11.35 -1.08
N TYR A 753 -41.01 -12.60 -1.45
CA TYR A 753 -41.66 -13.83 -1.04
C TYR A 753 -40.77 -14.85 -0.30
N ALA A 754 -39.73 -14.45 0.40
CA ALA A 754 -39.01 -15.37 1.28
C ALA A 754 -39.72 -15.56 2.64
N GLY A 755 -41.03 -15.80 2.62
CA GLY A 755 -41.74 -16.39 3.73
C GLY A 755 -41.76 -17.92 3.56
N THR A 756 -41.05 -18.65 4.48
CA THR A 756 -41.03 -20.11 4.57
C THR A 756 -40.27 -20.88 3.48
N ALA A 757 -38.97 -20.74 3.43
CA ALA A 757 -38.11 -21.80 2.94
C ALA A 757 -37.25 -22.31 4.13
N SER A 758 -37.41 -23.55 4.50
CA SER A 758 -36.56 -24.27 5.46
C SER A 758 -35.10 -24.18 5.01
N PRO A 759 -34.15 -24.05 5.93
CA PRO A 759 -32.74 -24.02 5.59
C PRO A 759 -32.35 -25.39 5.00
N THR A 760 -32.21 -25.45 3.68
CA THR A 760 -31.45 -26.53 3.05
C THR A 760 -30.00 -26.31 3.43
N SER A 761 -29.46 -27.24 4.17
CA SER A 761 -28.05 -27.34 4.51
C SER A 761 -27.21 -27.29 3.22
N VAL A 762 -26.58 -26.19 2.96
CA VAL A 762 -25.52 -26.10 1.94
C VAL A 762 -24.31 -26.76 2.56
N THR A 763 -24.12 -28.03 2.26
CA THR A 763 -22.88 -28.76 2.50
C THR A 763 -21.75 -28.05 1.78
N SER A 764 -20.71 -27.78 2.53
CA SER A 764 -19.42 -27.27 2.09
C SER A 764 -18.80 -28.16 0.99
N GLN A 765 -19.14 -27.93 -0.25
CA GLN A 765 -18.40 -28.44 -1.39
C GLN A 765 -18.14 -27.32 -2.38
N ALA A 766 -16.86 -27.18 -2.68
CA ALA A 766 -16.26 -26.31 -3.71
C ALA A 766 -15.59 -25.01 -3.23
N LEU A 767 -14.64 -25.14 -2.35
CA LEU A 767 -13.47 -24.26 -2.37
C LEU A 767 -12.57 -24.65 -3.56
N ARG A 768 -12.96 -24.29 -4.76
CA ARG A 768 -12.07 -24.30 -5.95
C ARG A 768 -12.51 -23.20 -6.89
N ALA A 769 -11.93 -22.05 -6.75
CA ALA A 769 -11.52 -21.14 -7.81
C ALA A 769 -11.35 -19.71 -7.24
N GLY A 770 -10.27 -19.06 -7.56
CA GLY A 770 -10.10 -17.63 -7.32
C GLY A 770 -9.26 -17.26 -6.10
N ARG A 771 -8.09 -17.89 -5.91
CA ARG A 771 -7.10 -17.39 -4.96
C ARG A 771 -6.32 -16.24 -5.57
N TRP A 772 -6.71 -15.05 -5.22
CA TRP A 772 -5.86 -13.87 -5.19
C TRP A 772 -5.13 -13.89 -3.85
N SER A 773 -4.01 -14.53 -3.76
CA SER A 773 -3.17 -14.51 -2.57
C SER A 773 -1.81 -13.88 -2.90
N VAL A 774 -1.60 -12.64 -2.53
CA VAL A 774 -0.93 -12.30 -1.30
C VAL A 774 0.57 -12.58 -1.29
N VAL A 775 1.33 -11.58 -1.71
CA VAL A 775 2.74 -11.44 -1.33
C VAL A 775 2.86 -10.85 0.09
N ALA A 776 1.79 -10.27 0.63
CA ALA A 776 1.77 -9.64 1.96
C ALA A 776 1.68 -10.61 3.16
N ALA A 777 1.39 -11.90 2.95
CA ALA A 777 1.10 -12.84 4.04
C ALA A 777 2.30 -13.27 4.91
N ARG A 778 3.45 -12.66 4.76
CA ARG A 778 4.63 -12.91 5.62
C ARG A 778 5.46 -11.68 5.96
N LEU A 779 4.92 -10.50 5.77
CA LEU A 779 5.50 -9.33 6.39
C LEU A 779 4.89 -9.25 7.78
N GLY A 780 5.47 -9.96 8.74
CA GLY A 780 5.13 -9.82 10.13
C GLY A 780 5.47 -8.42 10.59
N TYR A 781 4.58 -7.46 10.38
CA TYR A 781 4.67 -6.18 11.03
C TYR A 781 4.31 -6.41 12.48
N GLY A 782 5.34 -6.70 13.23
CA GLY A 782 5.17 -6.79 14.66
C GLY A 782 5.37 -5.43 15.29
N ASN A 783 4.28 -4.81 15.69
CA ASN A 783 4.18 -4.54 17.12
C ASN A 783 4.02 -5.90 17.82
N THR A 784 4.75 -6.90 17.38
CA THR A 784 4.68 -8.24 17.92
C THR A 784 5.86 -8.47 18.82
N ARG A 785 5.72 -8.03 20.04
CA ARG A 785 5.87 -9.01 21.09
C ARG A 785 4.51 -9.67 21.33
N LEU A 786 4.05 -10.47 20.41
CA LEU A 786 3.07 -11.49 20.69
C LEU A 786 3.80 -12.71 21.19
N ALA A 787 3.76 -12.83 22.51
CA ALA A 787 3.67 -14.06 23.29
C ALA A 787 4.40 -15.28 22.70
N GLY A 788 5.60 -15.54 23.13
CA GLY A 788 5.96 -16.87 23.55
C GLY A 788 5.14 -17.18 24.82
N ASP A 789 4.48 -18.26 24.79
CA ASP A 789 3.53 -18.99 25.62
C ASP A 789 2.09 -18.58 25.51
#